data_99889fa006c2ad92178fc53c1e97d0fb
#
_entry.id   99889fa006c2ad92178fc53c1e97d0fb
#
_cell.length_a   1.000
_cell.length_b   1.000
_cell.length_c   1.000
_cell.angle_alpha   90.00
_cell.angle_beta   90.00
_cell.angle_gamma   90.00
#
_symmetry.space_group_name_H-M   'P 1'
#
loop_
_entity.id
_entity.type
_entity.pdbx_description
1 polymer ?
#
loop_
_entity_poly.entity_id
_entity_poly.type
_entity_poly.pdbx_seq_one_letter_code
_entity_poly.pdbx_strand_id
1 'polypeptide(L)'
;VEEKLLTDPSILAHAPNDPAEILTFVRPYLTVDATNFDRTLAELTDSVAGLERARSGVERRYHNRTTIGNMEQLIWEGHPKHPCAKTTLGLGCDGYKYLPEQSETIPLKFVAVPEHLTTQTGQSILSVLPEPVRTQLKAELPAGFAVIPVHPWQLEYGLQLDNDIRVLHTTINVEPLLSVRTLRYQGIDIKTSVNFQLTGAIRGISDTAIAGPIIAQEATKLLANTAIAPYTTNDTPAFNVAQDLAGIKLTNSNQLGAIIRQAPTGIPVAALTATNPLTGELFIRHYAKQPVQWLNRLAEILVLPCLRLLDYGLALEPHPQNTVLELKDGWPYAVTVRDYGGCRIIPGSQFHQQRDWSFLAGTALLQGDAQDKLLYPMITNLLLGLCAAANVDPAELEPLPLPQLLPQKRVFAMRLSGAVTEQDYVRIPNPIPQTAPEQPDTLWAKEHVRQRIAASEEFQATGITPKQADIDNAVEHLAQVKQSVDKRYKHYHALGYETPQAAAPPSLHGVLADSLAVTGHNVHPLAKLRKGFSLADSAAYGPENFRPVDLKLIGFPPGVIEETGDFDALLKQEFPVPDTSLQVVPVHPWQWEHVIAPGYPEAVDLGVTLPVIPTLSMRTGLSYHPGSSGKRWYIKTAIGVVLTSTKRDMSRDSALNTPTIAAKVAKLVPAVKEVAGCAHVSTRDLSTLLREHQEDAITAAAIAESGMPFDFASYARELLGYVLPTMWHHGIAIEAHRQNTLITPDGIKFRDFSGLRIYSKRCDLGRGIVRTDDHTTFSNKGIYAAFLGNLAGMPGLDWQLVRSLVDDLIAAHQPPPEDIAALLAPRWKQKAFIAMSLAPHQGDKYFDVANPLVR
;
A
#
# COMPACT_ATOMS: atom_id res chain seq x y z
N VAL A 1 3.79 -8.44 37.89
CA VAL A 1 5.11 -9.09 38.05
C VAL A 1 6.23 -8.09 37.90
N GLU A 2 6.25 -7.33 36.80
CA GLU A 2 7.24 -6.26 36.60
C GLU A 2 7.25 -5.24 37.74
N GLU A 3 6.09 -4.87 38.24
CA GLU A 3 5.95 -3.88 39.33
C GLU A 3 6.58 -4.34 40.67
N LYS A 4 6.44 -5.61 41.04
CA LYS A 4 7.05 -6.15 42.28
C LYS A 4 8.55 -6.41 42.17
N LEU A 5 9.02 -6.91 40.98
CA LEU A 5 10.44 -7.14 40.75
C LEU A 5 11.20 -5.82 40.50
N LEU A 6 10.52 -4.80 39.96
CA LEU A 6 11.09 -3.44 39.80
C LEU A 6 11.10 -2.65 41.12
N THR A 7 10.14 -2.93 42.02
CA THR A 7 10.06 -2.25 43.33
C THR A 7 10.96 -2.85 44.41
N ASP A 8 11.41 -4.11 44.24
CA ASP A 8 12.35 -4.75 45.17
C ASP A 8 13.43 -5.57 44.38
N PRO A 9 14.48 -4.90 43.89
CA PRO A 9 15.59 -5.58 43.22
C PRO A 9 16.36 -6.59 44.09
N SER A 10 16.19 -6.54 45.41
CA SER A 10 16.85 -7.48 46.33
C SER A 10 16.38 -8.92 46.14
N ILE A 11 15.18 -9.12 45.62
CA ILE A 11 14.66 -10.45 45.24
C ILE A 11 15.61 -11.13 44.25
N LEU A 12 16.12 -10.40 43.26
CA LEU A 12 17.00 -10.96 42.21
C LEU A 12 18.42 -11.21 42.70
N ALA A 13 18.84 -10.60 43.80
CA ALA A 13 20.16 -10.81 44.37
C ALA A 13 20.38 -12.26 44.87
N HIS A 14 19.30 -13.01 45.07
CA HIS A 14 19.32 -14.42 45.54
C HIS A 14 18.84 -15.37 44.47
N ALA A 15 18.66 -14.89 43.20
CA ALA A 15 18.24 -15.78 42.13
C ALA A 15 19.35 -16.79 41.77
N PRO A 16 18.98 -18.04 41.48
CA PRO A 16 19.93 -19.01 40.95
C PRO A 16 20.45 -18.60 39.57
N ASN A 17 21.51 -19.32 39.12
CA ASN A 17 22.12 -19.01 37.80
C ASN A 17 21.53 -19.83 36.65
N ASP A 18 20.83 -20.93 36.95
CA ASP A 18 20.17 -21.73 35.92
C ASP A 18 18.82 -21.12 35.51
N PRO A 19 18.55 -20.95 34.21
CA PRO A 19 17.31 -20.33 33.74
C PRO A 19 16.02 -21.04 34.19
N ALA A 20 16.01 -22.38 34.31
CA ALA A 20 14.83 -23.11 34.75
C ALA A 20 14.62 -22.93 36.27
N GLU A 21 15.71 -22.89 37.04
CA GLU A 21 15.67 -22.57 38.47
C GLU A 21 15.23 -21.12 38.71
N ILE A 22 15.67 -20.16 37.89
CA ILE A 22 15.19 -18.78 37.92
C ILE A 22 13.66 -18.71 37.72
N LEU A 23 13.14 -19.43 36.70
CA LEU A 23 11.71 -19.48 36.46
C LEU A 23 10.93 -20.06 37.64
N THR A 24 11.46 -21.12 38.26
CA THR A 24 10.89 -21.71 39.46
C THR A 24 10.95 -20.76 40.67
N PHE A 25 12.05 -20.05 40.83
CA PHE A 25 12.26 -19.05 41.87
C PHE A 25 11.26 -17.90 41.81
N VAL A 26 10.96 -17.41 40.60
CA VAL A 26 9.99 -16.31 40.40
C VAL A 26 8.53 -16.79 40.37
N ARG A 27 8.26 -18.07 40.41
CA ARG A 27 6.91 -18.68 40.38
C ARG A 27 5.90 -18.01 41.31
N PRO A 28 6.25 -17.75 42.61
CA PRO A 28 5.31 -17.11 43.56
C PRO A 28 4.86 -15.69 43.16
N TYR A 29 5.61 -15.05 42.30
CA TYR A 29 5.34 -13.68 41.84
C TYR A 29 4.58 -13.65 40.50
N LEU A 30 4.33 -14.81 39.88
CA LEU A 30 3.66 -14.92 38.59
C LEU A 30 2.18 -15.31 38.76
N THR A 31 1.29 -14.59 38.09
CA THR A 31 -0.11 -14.97 37.97
C THR A 31 -0.27 -15.74 36.64
N VAL A 32 0.00 -17.03 36.69
CA VAL A 32 -0.02 -17.92 35.52
C VAL A 32 -0.71 -19.23 35.85
N ASP A 33 -1.37 -19.84 34.87
CA ASP A 33 -1.93 -21.16 34.98
C ASP A 33 -0.82 -22.23 35.20
N ALA A 34 -1.07 -23.19 36.04
CA ALA A 34 -0.08 -24.20 36.39
C ALA A 34 0.37 -25.02 35.18
N THR A 35 -0.56 -25.41 34.30
CA THR A 35 -0.28 -26.20 33.10
C THR A 35 0.64 -25.43 32.12
N ASN A 36 0.39 -24.14 31.95
CA ASN A 36 1.23 -23.31 31.11
C ASN A 36 2.61 -23.04 31.72
N PHE A 37 2.67 -22.91 33.05
CA PHE A 37 3.94 -22.80 33.77
C PHE A 37 4.77 -24.06 33.60
N ASP A 38 4.21 -25.23 33.91
CA ASP A 38 4.92 -26.52 33.83
C ASP A 38 5.40 -26.84 32.41
N ARG A 39 4.56 -26.53 31.40
CA ARG A 39 4.95 -26.60 29.99
C ARG A 39 6.14 -25.67 29.67
N THR A 40 6.07 -24.40 30.11
CA THR A 40 7.15 -23.44 29.85
C THR A 40 8.44 -23.83 30.56
N LEU A 41 8.33 -24.36 31.76
CA LEU A 41 9.49 -24.88 32.53
C LEU A 41 10.12 -26.10 31.82
N ALA A 42 9.32 -27.02 31.34
CA ALA A 42 9.81 -28.18 30.56
C ALA A 42 10.52 -27.73 29.26
N GLU A 43 9.93 -26.77 28.53
CA GLU A 43 10.53 -26.21 27.32
C GLU A 43 11.87 -25.51 27.62
N LEU A 44 11.94 -24.75 28.70
CA LEU A 44 13.16 -24.04 29.12
C LEU A 44 14.25 -25.02 29.53
N THR A 45 13.91 -26.02 30.31
CA THR A 45 14.84 -27.09 30.75
C THR A 45 15.42 -27.86 29.55
N ASP A 46 14.55 -28.26 28.59
CA ASP A 46 15.01 -28.94 27.37
C ASP A 46 15.86 -27.98 26.50
N SER A 47 15.52 -26.69 26.48
CA SER A 47 16.29 -25.68 25.71
C SER A 47 17.70 -25.48 26.28
N VAL A 48 17.88 -25.44 27.59
CA VAL A 48 19.21 -25.37 28.26
C VAL A 48 20.05 -26.60 27.91
N ALA A 49 19.49 -27.78 28.07
CA ALA A 49 20.16 -29.04 27.69
C ALA A 49 20.44 -29.08 26.16
N GLY A 50 19.53 -28.58 25.34
CA GLY A 50 19.66 -28.45 23.89
C GLY A 50 20.79 -27.53 23.47
N LEU A 51 20.96 -26.42 24.18
CA LEU A 51 22.05 -25.46 23.94
C LEU A 51 23.42 -26.09 24.23
N GLU A 52 23.52 -26.79 25.32
CA GLU A 52 24.75 -27.49 25.73
C GLU A 52 25.12 -28.61 24.75
N ARG A 53 24.15 -29.39 24.29
CA ARG A 53 24.34 -30.40 23.24
C ARG A 53 24.80 -29.80 21.93
N ALA A 54 24.16 -28.68 21.51
CA ALA A 54 24.49 -27.99 20.26
C ALA A 54 25.91 -27.44 20.29
N ARG A 55 26.29 -26.77 21.38
CA ARG A 55 27.66 -26.26 21.60
C ARG A 55 28.69 -27.40 21.53
N SER A 56 28.51 -28.45 22.34
CA SER A 56 29.41 -29.61 22.35
C SER A 56 29.50 -30.31 20.99
N GLY A 57 28.40 -30.31 20.22
CA GLY A 57 28.36 -30.85 18.87
C GLY A 57 29.26 -30.07 17.90
N VAL A 58 29.14 -28.76 17.90
CA VAL A 58 29.97 -27.88 17.07
C VAL A 58 31.44 -27.95 17.51
N GLU A 59 31.73 -27.81 18.80
CA GLU A 59 33.10 -27.90 19.33
C GLU A 59 33.76 -29.21 18.91
N ARG A 60 33.08 -30.35 19.04
CA ARG A 60 33.62 -31.71 18.64
C ARG A 60 33.87 -31.74 17.12
N ARG A 61 32.97 -31.22 16.27
CA ARG A 61 33.09 -31.27 14.81
C ARG A 61 34.22 -30.35 14.30
N TYR A 62 34.53 -29.26 15.00
CA TYR A 62 35.50 -28.28 14.58
C TYR A 62 36.86 -28.34 15.33
N HIS A 63 36.99 -29.24 16.30
CA HIS A 63 38.20 -29.35 17.17
C HIS A 63 39.52 -29.41 16.37
N ASN A 64 39.53 -30.08 15.22
CA ASN A 64 40.72 -30.24 14.38
C ASN A 64 40.55 -29.66 12.96
N ARG A 65 39.59 -28.78 12.76
CA ARG A 65 39.37 -28.16 11.45
C ARG A 65 40.08 -26.80 11.36
N THR A 66 40.50 -26.46 10.13
CA THR A 66 41.12 -25.18 9.81
C THR A 66 40.21 -24.31 8.93
N THR A 67 39.11 -24.88 8.45
CA THR A 67 38.17 -24.16 7.56
C THR A 67 36.74 -24.32 8.06
N ILE A 68 35.94 -23.29 7.80
CA ILE A 68 34.52 -23.27 8.09
C ILE A 68 33.79 -23.97 6.95
N GLY A 69 32.90 -24.90 7.30
CA GLY A 69 31.95 -25.53 6.38
C GLY A 69 30.64 -24.73 6.24
N ASN A 70 29.51 -25.45 6.18
CA ASN A 70 28.20 -24.79 6.10
C ASN A 70 27.89 -23.99 7.37
N MET A 71 27.81 -22.67 7.27
CA MET A 71 27.63 -21.78 8.42
C MET A 71 26.29 -21.99 9.13
N GLU A 72 25.26 -22.48 8.46
CA GLU A 72 23.99 -22.81 9.10
C GLU A 72 24.11 -23.93 10.15
N GLN A 73 25.13 -24.78 10.05
CA GLN A 73 25.41 -25.88 10.98
C GLN A 73 26.26 -25.46 12.20
N LEU A 74 26.69 -24.18 12.23
CA LEU A 74 27.52 -23.63 13.33
C LEU A 74 26.71 -22.86 14.35
N ILE A 75 25.46 -22.51 14.04
CA ILE A 75 24.63 -21.65 14.87
C ILE A 75 24.06 -22.48 16.03
N TRP A 76 24.85 -22.61 17.07
CA TRP A 76 24.45 -23.40 18.24
C TRP A 76 23.65 -22.57 19.25
N GLU A 77 23.77 -21.25 19.28
CA GLU A 77 23.09 -20.34 20.21
C GLU A 77 21.56 -20.31 19.98
N GLY A 78 21.13 -20.52 18.76
CA GLY A 78 19.72 -20.50 18.39
C GLY A 78 19.15 -19.08 18.23
N HIS A 79 17.86 -18.89 18.51
CA HIS A 79 17.19 -17.61 18.35
C HIS A 79 17.47 -16.65 19.52
N PRO A 80 18.16 -15.50 19.31
CA PRO A 80 18.70 -14.66 20.39
C PRO A 80 17.62 -14.03 21.29
N LYS A 81 16.38 -13.92 20.82
CA LYS A 81 15.26 -13.32 21.58
C LYS A 81 14.26 -14.35 22.11
N HIS A 82 14.54 -15.64 21.97
CA HIS A 82 13.62 -16.69 22.42
C HIS A 82 14.24 -17.49 23.56
N PRO A 83 13.68 -17.52 24.78
CA PRO A 83 14.25 -18.25 25.92
C PRO A 83 14.34 -19.76 25.68
N CYS A 84 13.40 -20.31 24.90
CA CYS A 84 13.36 -21.73 24.55
C CYS A 84 13.91 -21.99 23.14
N ALA A 85 15.01 -21.32 22.75
CA ALA A 85 15.54 -21.32 21.39
C ALA A 85 15.97 -22.71 20.88
N LYS A 86 16.47 -23.57 21.75
CA LYS A 86 16.97 -24.92 21.44
C LYS A 86 16.06 -26.03 21.96
N THR A 87 14.81 -25.73 22.25
CA THR A 87 13.80 -26.75 22.60
C THR A 87 13.58 -27.69 21.42
N THR A 88 13.68 -29.02 21.72
CA THR A 88 13.48 -30.13 20.78
C THR A 88 12.62 -31.23 21.42
N LEU A 89 11.57 -30.83 22.15
CA LEU A 89 10.69 -31.78 22.85
C LEU A 89 10.03 -32.76 21.87
N GLY A 90 10.13 -34.04 22.17
CA GLY A 90 9.63 -35.15 21.35
C GLY A 90 10.65 -35.69 20.33
N LEU A 91 11.83 -35.06 20.16
CA LEU A 91 12.87 -35.54 19.25
C LEU A 91 13.45 -36.91 19.71
N GLY A 92 13.67 -37.06 21.01
CA GLY A 92 14.29 -38.25 21.60
C GLY A 92 15.82 -38.31 21.36
N CYS A 93 16.53 -39.11 22.17
CA CYS A 93 17.99 -39.23 22.08
C CYS A 93 18.47 -39.73 20.71
N ASP A 94 17.75 -40.71 20.13
CA ASP A 94 18.09 -41.26 18.81
C ASP A 94 17.88 -40.24 17.67
N GLY A 95 17.10 -39.19 17.92
CA GLY A 95 16.87 -38.10 16.97
C GLY A 95 17.99 -37.05 16.89
N TYR A 96 18.84 -36.96 17.92
CA TYR A 96 19.91 -35.93 17.94
C TYR A 96 20.87 -36.03 16.77
N LYS A 97 21.11 -37.23 16.21
CA LYS A 97 21.90 -37.46 15.00
C LYS A 97 21.42 -36.68 13.77
N TYR A 98 20.18 -36.17 13.78
CA TYR A 98 19.61 -35.40 12.66
C TYR A 98 19.74 -33.88 12.82
N LEU A 99 20.25 -33.39 13.94
CA LEU A 99 20.47 -31.98 14.19
C LEU A 99 21.69 -31.45 13.41
N PRO A 100 21.62 -30.19 12.86
CA PRO A 100 22.68 -29.62 12.03
C PRO A 100 24.01 -29.47 12.77
N GLU A 101 24.00 -29.21 14.06
CA GLU A 101 25.20 -29.14 14.90
C GLU A 101 25.83 -30.50 15.21
N GLN A 102 25.11 -31.60 15.01
CA GLN A 102 25.61 -32.97 15.28
C GLN A 102 26.11 -33.67 14.02
N SER A 103 25.50 -33.44 12.88
CA SER A 103 25.78 -34.15 11.62
C SER A 103 25.94 -33.22 10.44
N GLU A 104 26.90 -33.51 9.56
CA GLU A 104 27.10 -32.76 8.31
C GLU A 104 26.05 -33.12 7.26
N THR A 105 25.72 -34.39 7.20
CA THR A 105 24.71 -34.93 6.27
C THR A 105 23.80 -35.95 6.96
N ILE A 106 22.57 -36.02 6.49
CA ILE A 106 21.57 -37.00 6.90
C ILE A 106 20.87 -37.62 5.69
N PRO A 107 20.35 -38.86 5.79
CA PRO A 107 19.73 -39.61 4.68
C PRO A 107 18.25 -39.14 4.49
N LEU A 108 17.98 -38.25 3.56
CA LEU A 108 16.60 -37.87 3.20
C LEU A 108 15.89 -39.03 2.51
N LYS A 109 14.65 -39.28 2.89
CA LYS A 109 13.77 -40.34 2.37
C LYS A 109 12.70 -39.75 1.46
N PHE A 110 12.03 -40.62 0.70
CA PHE A 110 10.93 -40.27 -0.18
C PHE A 110 9.75 -41.21 0.01
N VAL A 111 8.55 -40.68 -0.11
CA VAL A 111 7.31 -41.50 -0.17
C VAL A 111 6.52 -41.17 -1.43
N ALA A 112 5.81 -42.17 -1.94
CA ALA A 112 4.81 -42.03 -2.98
C ALA A 112 3.43 -41.94 -2.33
N VAL A 113 2.67 -40.92 -2.69
CA VAL A 113 1.32 -40.62 -2.19
C VAL A 113 0.38 -40.48 -3.40
N PRO A 114 -0.83 -41.07 -3.42
CA PRO A 114 -1.80 -40.87 -4.49
C PRO A 114 -2.05 -39.39 -4.70
N GLU A 115 -1.98 -38.92 -5.96
CA GLU A 115 -2.09 -37.51 -6.29
C GLU A 115 -3.37 -36.85 -5.75
N HIS A 116 -4.50 -37.56 -5.78
CA HIS A 116 -5.78 -37.04 -5.30
C HIS A 116 -5.83 -36.78 -3.78
N LEU A 117 -4.86 -37.31 -3.01
CA LEU A 117 -4.69 -37.05 -1.59
C LEU A 117 -3.72 -35.90 -1.31
N THR A 118 -3.18 -35.26 -2.35
CA THR A 118 -2.18 -34.21 -2.20
C THR A 118 -2.69 -32.85 -2.63
N THR A 119 -2.23 -31.80 -1.95
CA THR A 119 -2.33 -30.41 -2.40
C THR A 119 -0.96 -29.99 -2.89
N GLN A 120 -0.90 -29.42 -4.11
CA GLN A 120 0.36 -29.05 -4.75
C GLN A 120 0.30 -27.60 -5.25
N THR A 121 1.46 -26.91 -5.23
CA THR A 121 1.64 -25.54 -5.74
C THR A 121 2.95 -25.42 -6.48
N GLY A 122 3.02 -24.51 -7.44
CA GLY A 122 4.20 -24.35 -8.28
C GLY A 122 4.41 -25.53 -9.24
N GLN A 123 5.66 -25.94 -9.42
CA GLN A 123 6.05 -27.09 -10.22
C GLN A 123 5.85 -28.40 -9.46
N SER A 124 5.92 -29.56 -10.14
CA SER A 124 5.92 -30.84 -9.39
C SER A 124 7.26 -31.04 -8.69
N ILE A 125 7.23 -31.64 -7.49
CA ILE A 125 8.45 -31.99 -6.74
C ILE A 125 9.44 -32.75 -7.59
N LEU A 126 8.95 -33.74 -8.35
CA LEU A 126 9.80 -34.56 -9.18
C LEU A 126 10.52 -33.77 -10.30
N SER A 127 9.88 -32.72 -10.84
CA SER A 127 10.48 -31.93 -11.92
C SER A 127 11.62 -31.02 -11.46
N VAL A 128 11.62 -30.58 -10.20
CA VAL A 128 12.61 -29.65 -9.64
C VAL A 128 13.78 -30.36 -8.93
N LEU A 129 13.69 -31.68 -8.73
CA LEU A 129 14.80 -32.45 -8.20
C LEU A 129 15.91 -32.61 -9.24
N PRO A 130 17.18 -32.67 -8.82
CA PRO A 130 18.33 -32.94 -9.72
C PRO A 130 18.17 -34.25 -10.50
N GLU A 131 18.70 -34.29 -11.73
CA GLU A 131 18.46 -35.37 -12.72
C GLU A 131 18.74 -36.76 -12.19
N PRO A 132 19.85 -37.05 -11.50
CA PRO A 132 20.11 -38.43 -10.99
C PRO A 132 19.01 -38.94 -10.03
N VAL A 133 18.54 -38.06 -9.14
CA VAL A 133 17.49 -38.39 -8.17
C VAL A 133 16.15 -38.55 -8.87
N ARG A 134 15.85 -37.63 -9.78
CA ARG A 134 14.62 -37.67 -10.57
C ARG A 134 14.46 -38.96 -11.35
N THR A 135 15.54 -39.42 -11.98
CA THR A 135 15.54 -40.67 -12.77
C THR A 135 15.30 -41.89 -11.88
N GLN A 136 15.95 -42.00 -10.71
CA GLN A 136 15.72 -43.07 -9.75
C GLN A 136 14.28 -43.10 -9.24
N LEU A 137 13.76 -41.95 -8.81
CA LEU A 137 12.41 -41.83 -8.31
C LEU A 137 11.35 -42.15 -9.37
N LYS A 138 11.56 -41.75 -10.63
CA LYS A 138 10.66 -42.12 -11.74
C LYS A 138 10.55 -43.60 -11.96
N ALA A 139 11.63 -44.35 -11.74
CA ALA A 139 11.63 -45.79 -11.89
C ALA A 139 10.85 -46.52 -10.76
N GLU A 140 10.74 -45.90 -9.58
CA GLU A 140 10.05 -46.42 -8.43
C GLU A 140 8.59 -45.97 -8.27
N LEU A 141 8.25 -44.79 -8.89
CA LEU A 141 6.98 -44.11 -8.68
C LEU A 141 5.83 -44.78 -9.44
N PRO A 142 4.76 -45.25 -8.76
CA PRO A 142 3.60 -45.78 -9.44
C PRO A 142 2.84 -44.71 -10.21
N ALA A 143 2.14 -45.08 -11.28
CA ALA A 143 1.27 -44.19 -12.02
C ALA A 143 0.17 -43.57 -11.12
N GLY A 144 -0.09 -42.27 -11.20
CA GLY A 144 -1.07 -41.55 -10.37
C GLY A 144 -0.61 -41.23 -8.96
N PHE A 145 0.70 -41.35 -8.69
CA PHE A 145 1.30 -40.97 -7.40
C PHE A 145 2.23 -39.79 -7.53
N ALA A 146 2.23 -38.94 -6.51
CA ALA A 146 3.18 -37.85 -6.33
C ALA A 146 4.28 -38.24 -5.34
N VAL A 147 5.45 -37.64 -5.50
CA VAL A 147 6.60 -37.83 -4.58
C VAL A 147 6.62 -36.78 -3.50
N ILE A 148 6.77 -37.15 -2.26
CA ILE A 148 7.01 -36.26 -1.13
C ILE A 148 8.35 -36.60 -0.46
N PRO A 149 9.33 -35.67 -0.40
CA PRO A 149 10.52 -35.80 0.42
C PRO A 149 10.15 -35.79 1.91
N VAL A 150 10.73 -36.68 2.70
CA VAL A 150 10.41 -36.84 4.11
C VAL A 150 11.68 -36.82 4.95
N HIS A 151 11.69 -36.02 6.01
CA HIS A 151 12.77 -36.01 7.00
C HIS A 151 12.93 -37.41 7.60
N PRO A 152 14.15 -37.96 7.73
CA PRO A 152 14.32 -39.32 8.19
C PRO A 152 13.70 -39.60 9.57
N TRP A 153 13.84 -38.66 10.52
CA TRP A 153 13.18 -38.72 11.81
C TRP A 153 11.64 -38.82 11.70
N GLN A 154 11.04 -38.02 10.80
CA GLN A 154 9.60 -38.01 10.60
C GLN A 154 9.07 -39.36 10.14
N LEU A 155 9.83 -40.05 9.29
CA LEU A 155 9.46 -41.38 8.78
C LEU A 155 9.68 -42.48 9.85
N GLU A 156 10.73 -42.34 10.67
CA GLU A 156 11.06 -43.34 11.69
C GLU A 156 10.19 -43.24 12.94
N TYR A 157 9.85 -42.00 13.37
CA TYR A 157 9.25 -41.77 14.70
C TYR A 157 8.01 -40.87 14.66
N GLY A 158 7.87 -39.97 13.66
CA GLY A 158 6.88 -38.89 13.67
C GLY A 158 5.60 -39.18 12.89
N LEU A 159 5.57 -40.23 12.06
CA LEU A 159 4.47 -40.46 11.12
C LEU A 159 4.01 -41.93 11.17
N GLN A 160 2.70 -42.13 11.32
CA GLN A 160 2.07 -43.43 10.98
C GLN A 160 1.58 -43.32 9.52
N LEU A 161 2.11 -44.20 8.66
CA LEU A 161 1.74 -44.20 7.24
C LEU A 161 0.43 -44.96 7.02
N ASP A 162 -0.46 -44.38 6.26
CA ASP A 162 -1.64 -45.08 5.74
C ASP A 162 -1.22 -46.09 4.68
N ASN A 163 -2.01 -47.16 4.48
CA ASN A 163 -1.72 -48.24 3.54
C ASN A 163 -1.55 -47.77 2.08
N ASP A 164 -2.06 -46.61 1.74
CA ASP A 164 -1.97 -46.04 0.40
C ASP A 164 -0.66 -45.28 0.14
N ILE A 165 0.12 -45.00 1.21
CA ILE A 165 1.42 -44.32 1.12
C ILE A 165 2.55 -45.35 1.07
N ARG A 166 3.42 -45.23 0.05
CA ARG A 166 4.53 -46.17 -0.16
C ARG A 166 5.88 -45.52 0.11
N VAL A 167 6.70 -46.13 0.95
CA VAL A 167 8.09 -45.70 1.12
C VAL A 167 8.90 -46.15 -0.10
N LEU A 168 9.61 -45.20 -0.71
CA LEU A 168 10.50 -45.49 -1.83
C LEU A 168 11.90 -45.88 -1.35
N HIS A 169 12.62 -46.63 -2.18
CA HIS A 169 13.97 -47.09 -1.83
C HIS A 169 15.03 -45.99 -2.01
N THR A 170 14.80 -45.06 -2.93
CA THR A 170 15.70 -43.94 -3.18
C THR A 170 15.95 -43.15 -1.90
N THR A 171 17.22 -42.85 -1.63
CA THR A 171 17.71 -42.10 -0.48
C THR A 171 18.84 -41.20 -0.94
N ILE A 172 18.88 -39.95 -0.49
CA ILE A 172 19.97 -39.02 -0.79
C ILE A 172 20.54 -38.41 0.49
N ASN A 173 21.87 -38.23 0.53
CA ASN A 173 22.52 -37.56 1.64
C ASN A 173 22.41 -36.05 1.45
N VAL A 174 21.83 -35.37 2.42
CA VAL A 174 21.52 -33.93 2.41
C VAL A 174 22.09 -33.24 3.64
N GLU A 175 22.44 -31.96 3.55
CA GLU A 175 22.95 -31.18 4.67
C GLU A 175 21.79 -30.59 5.47
N PRO A 176 21.63 -30.91 6.77
CA PRO A 176 20.65 -30.25 7.61
C PRO A 176 21.07 -28.80 7.85
N LEU A 177 20.08 -27.87 7.73
CA LEU A 177 20.29 -26.44 7.94
C LEU A 177 19.82 -26.01 9.33
N LEU A 178 20.03 -24.73 9.68
CA LEU A 178 19.63 -24.13 10.96
C LEU A 178 18.17 -24.44 11.35
N SER A 179 17.26 -24.51 10.39
CA SER A 179 15.85 -24.81 10.64
C SER A 179 15.59 -26.31 10.90
N VAL A 180 16.59 -27.17 11.05
CA VAL A 180 16.56 -28.63 11.24
C VAL A 180 15.77 -29.35 10.15
N ARG A 181 14.56 -28.95 9.85
CA ARG A 181 13.64 -29.52 8.85
C ARG A 181 13.90 -29.06 7.42
N THR A 182 14.87 -28.16 7.22
CA THR A 182 15.31 -27.70 5.90
C THR A 182 16.65 -28.31 5.59
N LEU A 183 16.76 -28.94 4.44
CA LEU A 183 17.85 -29.82 4.06
C LEU A 183 18.40 -29.37 2.71
N ARG A 184 19.71 -29.16 2.59
CA ARG A 184 20.33 -28.68 1.35
C ARG A 184 20.87 -29.84 0.52
N TYR A 185 20.59 -29.77 -0.78
CA TYR A 185 21.10 -30.75 -1.77
C TYR A 185 21.32 -30.12 -3.13
N GLN A 186 22.54 -30.11 -3.62
CA GLN A 186 22.91 -29.71 -5.00
C GLN A 186 22.19 -28.42 -5.50
N GLY A 187 22.29 -27.35 -4.73
CA GLY A 187 21.71 -26.04 -5.12
C GLY A 187 20.23 -25.87 -4.84
N ILE A 188 19.60 -26.80 -4.17
CA ILE A 188 18.20 -26.68 -3.68
C ILE A 188 18.13 -26.88 -2.17
N ASP A 189 17.18 -26.17 -1.53
CA ASP A 189 16.78 -26.39 -0.14
C ASP A 189 15.42 -27.08 -0.12
N ILE A 190 15.33 -28.19 0.63
CA ILE A 190 14.15 -29.03 0.76
C ILE A 190 13.62 -28.89 2.18
N LYS A 191 12.51 -28.16 2.36
CA LYS A 191 11.86 -27.95 3.65
C LYS A 191 10.77 -28.98 3.84
N THR A 192 10.88 -29.80 4.88
CA THR A 192 9.99 -30.95 5.18
C THR A 192 9.15 -30.69 6.43
N SER A 193 8.18 -31.55 6.70
CA SER A 193 7.48 -31.63 7.98
C SER A 193 8.30 -32.39 9.02
N VAL A 194 8.23 -31.97 10.29
CA VAL A 194 8.69 -32.75 11.46
C VAL A 194 7.67 -32.62 12.59
N ASN A 195 7.37 -33.73 13.27
CA ASN A 195 6.32 -33.83 14.28
C ASN A 195 6.84 -33.77 15.73
N PHE A 196 8.00 -33.17 15.93
CA PHE A 196 8.49 -32.76 17.25
C PHE A 196 8.55 -31.25 17.37
N GLN A 197 8.57 -30.76 18.59
CA GLN A 197 8.60 -29.33 18.85
C GLN A 197 9.98 -28.75 18.55
N LEU A 198 10.01 -27.70 17.71
CA LEU A 198 11.20 -26.89 17.48
C LEU A 198 10.93 -25.48 18.00
N THR A 199 11.75 -25.04 18.94
CA THR A 199 11.56 -23.75 19.62
C THR A 199 10.17 -23.67 20.26
N GLY A 200 9.22 -23.01 19.65
CA GLY A 200 7.90 -22.74 20.20
C GLY A 200 6.76 -23.63 19.64
N ALA A 201 6.98 -24.47 18.63
CA ALA A 201 5.89 -25.20 17.97
C ALA A 201 6.35 -26.45 17.21
N ILE A 202 5.41 -27.37 16.99
CA ILE A 202 5.55 -28.44 16.00
C ILE A 202 5.54 -27.85 14.60
N ARG A 203 6.43 -28.33 13.72
CA ARG A 203 6.72 -27.68 12.43
C ARG A 203 6.27 -28.53 11.23
N GLY A 204 4.96 -28.62 11.02
CA GLY A 204 4.38 -29.19 9.79
C GLY A 204 4.45 -28.22 8.59
N ILE A 205 4.09 -28.71 7.41
CA ILE A 205 3.85 -27.89 6.21
C ILE A 205 2.37 -27.51 6.17
N SER A 206 2.06 -26.26 6.51
CA SER A 206 0.70 -25.72 6.54
C SER A 206 0.24 -25.22 5.17
N ASP A 207 -1.06 -24.90 5.07
CA ASP A 207 -1.63 -24.27 3.86
C ASP A 207 -1.01 -22.92 3.55
N THR A 208 -0.62 -22.16 4.58
CA THR A 208 0.14 -20.91 4.40
C THR A 208 1.55 -21.15 3.89
N ALA A 209 2.21 -22.20 4.35
CA ALA A 209 3.58 -22.52 3.91
C ALA A 209 3.62 -23.02 2.46
N ILE A 210 2.63 -23.84 2.05
CA ILE A 210 2.56 -24.37 0.68
C ILE A 210 2.26 -23.30 -0.36
N ALA A 211 1.74 -22.14 0.04
CA ALA A 211 1.58 -20.98 -0.83
C ALA A 211 2.91 -20.34 -1.28
N GLY A 212 4.03 -20.73 -0.67
CA GLY A 212 5.36 -20.17 -0.94
C GLY A 212 5.71 -20.03 -2.43
N PRO A 213 5.59 -21.07 -3.27
CA PRO A 213 5.90 -20.93 -4.71
C PRO A 213 5.08 -19.87 -5.43
N ILE A 214 3.82 -19.71 -5.05
CA ILE A 214 2.92 -18.71 -5.62
C ILE A 214 3.35 -17.30 -5.19
N ILE A 215 3.60 -17.11 -3.88
CA ILE A 215 4.02 -15.83 -3.32
C ILE A 215 5.38 -15.43 -3.87
N ALA A 216 6.33 -16.37 -3.98
CA ALA A 216 7.63 -16.13 -4.57
C ALA A 216 7.56 -15.62 -6.01
N GLN A 217 6.70 -16.25 -6.83
CA GLN A 217 6.49 -15.84 -8.22
C GLN A 217 5.94 -14.41 -8.32
N GLU A 218 4.91 -14.08 -7.55
CA GLU A 218 4.31 -12.74 -7.59
C GLU A 218 5.25 -11.69 -6.98
N ALA A 219 5.97 -12.01 -5.91
CA ALA A 219 6.98 -11.13 -5.33
C ALA A 219 8.14 -10.86 -6.31
N THR A 220 8.57 -11.87 -7.07
CA THR A 220 9.61 -11.69 -8.10
C THR A 220 9.16 -10.80 -9.23
N LYS A 221 7.91 -10.94 -9.71
CA LYS A 221 7.34 -10.02 -10.70
C LYS A 221 7.32 -8.58 -10.18
N LEU A 222 6.98 -8.42 -8.91
CA LEU A 222 6.97 -7.11 -8.27
C LEU A 222 8.37 -6.51 -8.16
N LEU A 223 9.39 -7.33 -7.82
CA LEU A 223 10.79 -6.90 -7.74
C LEU A 223 11.44 -6.63 -9.10
N ALA A 224 10.95 -7.25 -10.18
CA ALA A 224 11.36 -6.91 -11.54
C ALA A 224 10.97 -5.48 -11.94
N ASN A 225 10.00 -4.90 -11.24
CA ASN A 225 9.75 -3.47 -11.27
C ASN A 225 10.83 -2.76 -10.46
N THR A 226 11.77 -2.07 -11.13
CA THR A 226 12.92 -1.36 -10.53
C THR A 226 12.54 -0.35 -9.45
N ALA A 227 11.26 -0.03 -9.34
CA ALA A 227 10.68 0.82 -8.30
C ALA A 227 10.87 0.31 -6.88
N ILE A 228 10.94 -1.01 -6.70
CA ILE A 228 10.95 -1.63 -5.37
C ILE A 228 12.36 -1.95 -4.92
N ALA A 229 13.23 -2.35 -5.84
CA ALA A 229 14.62 -2.66 -5.57
C ALA A 229 15.56 -1.78 -6.44
N PRO A 230 15.68 -0.45 -6.13
CA PRO A 230 16.42 0.49 -6.97
C PRO A 230 17.94 0.30 -6.89
N TYR A 231 18.40 -0.56 -6.00
CA TYR A 231 19.82 -0.77 -5.80
C TYR A 231 20.29 -1.97 -6.63
N THR A 232 20.73 -1.69 -7.84
CA THR A 232 21.52 -2.62 -8.63
C THR A 232 22.99 -2.36 -8.36
N THR A 233 23.75 -3.39 -8.02
CA THR A 233 25.20 -3.36 -8.03
C THR A 233 25.65 -4.08 -9.29
N ASN A 234 26.21 -3.33 -10.26
CA ASN A 234 26.68 -3.90 -11.54
C ASN A 234 25.62 -4.81 -12.23
N ASP A 235 24.41 -4.29 -12.46
CA ASP A 235 23.26 -4.97 -13.09
C ASP A 235 22.64 -6.14 -12.28
N THR A 236 23.07 -6.38 -11.05
CA THR A 236 22.47 -7.40 -10.18
C THR A 236 21.63 -6.74 -9.10
N PRO A 237 20.36 -7.14 -8.87
CA PRO A 237 19.57 -6.64 -7.77
C PRO A 237 20.22 -6.90 -6.41
N ALA A 238 20.40 -5.87 -5.60
CA ALA A 238 20.96 -6.00 -4.25
C ALA A 238 19.96 -6.60 -3.25
N PHE A 239 18.66 -6.66 -3.60
CA PHE A 239 17.61 -7.29 -2.82
C PHE A 239 16.84 -8.30 -3.65
N ASN A 240 16.67 -9.51 -3.12
CA ASN A 240 15.99 -10.62 -3.76
C ASN A 240 15.06 -11.33 -2.78
N VAL A 241 14.13 -12.10 -3.32
CA VAL A 241 13.33 -13.10 -2.60
C VAL A 241 13.66 -14.49 -3.11
N ALA A 242 13.75 -15.46 -2.20
CA ALA A 242 14.08 -16.83 -2.58
C ALA A 242 13.00 -17.44 -3.47
N GLN A 243 13.41 -18.19 -4.45
CA GLN A 243 12.50 -18.87 -5.38
C GLN A 243 12.05 -20.20 -4.78
N ASP A 244 10.87 -20.21 -4.15
CA ASP A 244 10.17 -21.46 -3.84
C ASP A 244 9.62 -22.02 -5.17
N LEU A 245 10.08 -23.20 -5.57
CA LEU A 245 9.81 -23.77 -6.89
C LEU A 245 8.58 -24.70 -6.90
N ALA A 246 8.46 -25.52 -5.85
CA ALA A 246 7.44 -26.54 -5.72
C ALA A 246 7.01 -26.69 -4.27
N GLY A 247 5.73 -26.89 -4.03
CA GLY A 247 5.15 -27.24 -2.74
C GLY A 247 4.19 -28.40 -2.86
N ILE A 248 4.26 -29.35 -1.91
CA ILE A 248 3.35 -30.48 -1.81
C ILE A 248 3.07 -30.83 -0.35
N LYS A 249 1.83 -31.18 -0.05
CA LYS A 249 1.46 -31.73 1.26
C LYS A 249 0.29 -32.73 1.12
N LEU A 250 0.10 -33.55 2.13
CA LEU A 250 -1.13 -34.33 2.29
C LEU A 250 -2.28 -33.34 2.57
N THR A 251 -3.39 -33.43 1.81
CA THR A 251 -4.45 -32.42 1.79
C THR A 251 -5.00 -32.09 3.18
N ASN A 252 -5.25 -33.10 4.01
CA ASN A 252 -5.86 -32.92 5.33
C ASN A 252 -4.85 -33.04 6.49
N SER A 253 -3.55 -32.93 6.21
CA SER A 253 -2.52 -33.05 7.26
C SER A 253 -1.32 -32.16 6.99
N ASN A 254 -0.80 -31.54 8.05
CA ASN A 254 0.45 -30.79 8.00
C ASN A 254 1.69 -31.64 8.30
N GLN A 255 1.49 -32.91 8.66
CA GLN A 255 2.57 -33.79 9.12
C GLN A 255 3.39 -34.41 7.98
N LEU A 256 2.86 -34.42 6.77
CA LEU A 256 3.54 -34.89 5.57
C LEU A 256 3.46 -33.85 4.47
N GLY A 257 4.58 -33.26 4.13
CA GLY A 257 4.70 -32.25 3.09
C GLY A 257 6.11 -31.73 2.94
N ALA A 258 6.36 -31.10 1.79
CA ALA A 258 7.64 -30.48 1.48
C ALA A 258 7.49 -29.25 0.59
N ILE A 259 8.46 -28.34 0.71
CA ILE A 259 8.67 -27.22 -0.19
C ILE A 259 10.10 -27.31 -0.71
N ILE A 260 10.29 -27.17 -2.02
CA ILE A 260 11.60 -27.09 -2.65
C ILE A 260 11.81 -25.67 -3.13
N ARG A 261 12.93 -25.07 -2.74
CA ARG A 261 13.37 -23.75 -3.20
C ARG A 261 14.75 -23.82 -3.84
N GLN A 262 15.06 -22.87 -4.68
CA GLN A 262 16.42 -22.63 -5.09
C GLN A 262 17.23 -22.17 -3.86
N ALA A 263 18.35 -22.83 -3.56
CA ALA A 263 19.18 -22.46 -2.44
C ALA A 263 19.76 -21.06 -2.66
N PRO A 264 19.50 -20.09 -1.76
CA PRO A 264 20.10 -18.78 -1.88
C PRO A 264 21.62 -18.85 -1.65
N THR A 265 22.36 -18.03 -2.39
CA THR A 265 23.80 -17.87 -2.20
C THR A 265 24.07 -16.95 -1.01
N GLY A 266 25.15 -17.20 -0.27
CA GLY A 266 25.56 -16.35 0.86
C GLY A 266 25.43 -17.05 2.22
N ILE A 267 25.48 -16.24 3.28
CA ILE A 267 25.43 -16.67 4.67
C ILE A 267 24.14 -16.22 5.33
N PRO A 268 23.48 -17.03 6.16
CA PRO A 268 22.33 -16.55 6.92
C PRO A 268 22.81 -15.48 7.90
N VAL A 269 22.05 -14.40 8.03
CA VAL A 269 22.38 -13.30 8.95
C VAL A 269 22.49 -13.79 10.39
N ALA A 270 21.77 -14.84 10.76
CA ALA A 270 21.90 -15.50 12.06
C ALA A 270 23.33 -15.96 12.36
N ALA A 271 24.10 -16.34 11.34
CA ALA A 271 25.49 -16.76 11.55
C ALA A 271 26.41 -15.57 11.96
N LEU A 272 26.06 -14.35 11.62
CA LEU A 272 26.85 -13.17 11.97
C LEU A 272 26.92 -12.93 13.48
N THR A 273 25.89 -13.33 14.21
CA THR A 273 25.87 -13.25 15.69
C THR A 273 26.32 -14.54 16.38
N ALA A 274 26.67 -15.57 15.61
CA ALA A 274 27.19 -16.82 16.14
C ALA A 274 28.71 -16.71 16.38
N THR A 275 29.19 -17.55 17.30
CA THR A 275 30.60 -17.69 17.64
C THR A 275 31.32 -18.54 16.59
N ASN A 276 32.38 -18.01 16.01
CA ASN A 276 33.30 -18.75 15.13
C ASN A 276 34.05 -19.81 15.94
N PRO A 277 33.84 -21.11 15.69
CA PRO A 277 34.44 -22.18 16.49
C PRO A 277 35.97 -22.26 16.31
N LEU A 278 36.56 -21.59 15.31
CA LEU A 278 38.01 -21.58 15.07
C LEU A 278 38.73 -20.43 15.80
N THR A 279 38.03 -19.29 16.04
CA THR A 279 38.64 -18.09 16.64
C THR A 279 38.05 -17.71 17.99
N GLY A 280 36.87 -18.17 18.32
CA GLY A 280 36.11 -17.80 19.53
C GLY A 280 35.44 -16.42 19.43
N GLU A 281 35.54 -15.71 18.29
CA GLU A 281 34.92 -14.40 18.08
C GLU A 281 33.61 -14.51 17.31
N LEU A 282 32.74 -13.51 17.44
CA LEU A 282 31.52 -13.43 16.63
C LEU A 282 31.88 -13.17 15.16
N PHE A 283 31.19 -13.87 14.24
CA PHE A 283 31.45 -13.72 12.80
C PHE A 283 31.29 -12.27 12.30
N ILE A 284 30.36 -11.49 12.84
CA ILE A 284 30.19 -10.08 12.44
C ILE A 284 31.45 -9.26 12.64
N ARG A 285 32.22 -9.52 13.70
CA ARG A 285 33.50 -8.80 13.98
C ARG A 285 34.59 -9.13 12.98
N HIS A 286 34.50 -10.28 12.34
CA HIS A 286 35.39 -10.65 11.26
C HIS A 286 35.07 -9.86 9.98
N TYR A 287 33.82 -9.73 9.61
CA TYR A 287 33.40 -9.09 8.37
C TYR A 287 33.25 -7.56 8.49
N ALA A 288 32.63 -7.06 9.52
CA ALA A 288 32.32 -5.64 9.71
C ALA A 288 33.52 -4.88 10.31
N LYS A 289 34.57 -4.67 9.51
CA LYS A 289 35.78 -3.94 9.98
C LYS A 289 35.50 -2.45 10.21
N GLN A 290 34.52 -1.88 9.54
CA GLN A 290 33.93 -0.55 9.76
C GLN A 290 32.46 -0.74 10.11
N PRO A 291 32.14 -1.06 11.36
CA PRO A 291 30.86 -1.65 11.68
C PRO A 291 29.64 -0.73 11.43
N VAL A 292 29.77 0.58 11.68
CA VAL A 292 28.68 1.53 11.42
C VAL A 292 28.35 1.59 9.92
N GLN A 293 29.37 1.79 9.06
CA GLN A 293 29.19 1.87 7.61
C GLN A 293 28.70 0.54 7.03
N TRP A 294 29.20 -0.58 7.57
CA TRP A 294 28.78 -1.90 7.17
C TRP A 294 27.29 -2.17 7.49
N LEU A 295 26.85 -1.76 8.68
CA LEU A 295 25.44 -1.88 9.10
C LEU A 295 24.54 -0.93 8.32
N ASN A 296 25.00 0.29 8.01
CA ASN A 296 24.26 1.22 7.15
C ASN A 296 24.05 0.63 5.76
N ARG A 297 25.11 0.01 5.18
CA ARG A 297 24.97 -0.66 3.87
C ARG A 297 24.00 -1.83 3.93
N LEU A 298 24.02 -2.64 4.98
CA LEU A 298 23.04 -3.71 5.16
C LEU A 298 21.61 -3.14 5.30
N ALA A 299 21.43 -2.09 6.10
CA ALA A 299 20.14 -1.44 6.26
C ALA A 299 19.59 -0.88 4.94
N GLU A 300 20.45 -0.29 4.11
CA GLU A 300 20.10 0.20 2.78
C GLU A 300 19.52 -0.91 1.88
N ILE A 301 20.22 -2.05 1.78
CA ILE A 301 19.83 -3.13 0.87
C ILE A 301 18.77 -4.09 1.44
N LEU A 302 18.46 -4.03 2.73
CA LEU A 302 17.45 -4.86 3.37
C LEU A 302 16.20 -4.06 3.78
N VAL A 303 16.39 -2.99 4.57
CA VAL A 303 15.28 -2.30 5.23
C VAL A 303 14.43 -1.54 4.22
N LEU A 304 15.06 -0.75 3.35
CA LEU A 304 14.32 0.06 2.40
C LEU A 304 13.50 -0.76 1.39
N PRO A 305 14.04 -1.85 0.78
CA PRO A 305 13.25 -2.71 -0.10
C PRO A 305 12.08 -3.39 0.62
N CYS A 306 12.30 -3.86 1.86
CA CYS A 306 11.23 -4.48 2.65
C CYS A 306 10.10 -3.52 3.00
N LEU A 307 10.41 -2.27 3.36
CA LEU A 307 9.40 -1.23 3.59
C LEU A 307 8.61 -0.90 2.31
N ARG A 308 9.28 -0.88 1.16
CA ARG A 308 8.60 -0.70 -0.14
C ARG A 308 7.67 -1.86 -0.48
N LEU A 309 8.12 -3.11 -0.26
CA LEU A 309 7.24 -4.27 -0.44
C LEU A 309 5.99 -4.17 0.45
N LEU A 310 6.15 -3.68 1.70
CA LEU A 310 5.03 -3.42 2.59
C LEU A 310 4.07 -2.37 2.01
N ASP A 311 4.59 -1.29 1.43
CA ASP A 311 3.77 -0.27 0.76
C ASP A 311 2.95 -0.84 -0.41
N TYR A 312 3.48 -1.87 -1.10
CA TYR A 312 2.77 -2.61 -2.14
C TYR A 312 1.83 -3.69 -1.58
N GLY A 313 1.90 -3.94 -0.28
CA GLY A 313 1.02 -4.85 0.43
C GLY A 313 1.59 -6.24 0.71
N LEU A 314 2.90 -6.43 0.59
CA LEU A 314 3.58 -7.66 0.99
C LEU A 314 4.54 -7.38 2.15
N ALA A 315 4.22 -7.87 3.35
CA ALA A 315 5.13 -7.89 4.48
C ALA A 315 5.85 -9.24 4.53
N LEU A 316 7.15 -9.23 4.27
CA LEU A 316 8.03 -10.38 4.47
C LEU A 316 8.33 -10.57 5.97
N GLU A 317 8.97 -11.69 6.32
CA GLU A 317 9.46 -11.99 7.67
C GLU A 317 10.99 -12.11 7.67
N PRO A 318 11.75 -11.01 7.49
CA PRO A 318 13.21 -11.04 7.37
C PRO A 318 13.90 -11.11 8.75
N HIS A 319 13.64 -12.16 9.50
CA HIS A 319 14.41 -12.43 10.72
C HIS A 319 15.80 -13.03 10.37
N PRO A 320 16.75 -13.07 11.30
CA PRO A 320 18.13 -13.48 11.02
C PRO A 320 18.28 -14.83 10.29
N GLN A 321 17.43 -15.83 10.57
CA GLN A 321 17.44 -17.11 9.90
C GLN A 321 16.91 -17.05 8.46
N ASN A 322 15.93 -16.17 8.18
CA ASN A 322 15.29 -16.07 6.86
C ASN A 322 15.99 -15.08 5.94
N THR A 323 16.98 -14.35 6.43
CA THR A 323 17.74 -13.37 5.65
C THR A 323 19.09 -13.95 5.33
N VAL A 324 19.40 -14.13 4.05
CA VAL A 324 20.71 -14.61 3.54
C VAL A 324 21.43 -13.45 2.91
N LEU A 325 22.67 -13.22 3.35
CA LEU A 325 23.51 -12.10 2.95
C LEU A 325 24.68 -12.60 2.07
N GLU A 326 24.79 -12.03 0.90
CA GLU A 326 26.00 -12.15 0.08
C GLU A 326 26.99 -11.04 0.45
N LEU A 327 28.26 -11.42 0.60
CA LEU A 327 29.34 -10.48 0.86
C LEU A 327 30.26 -10.40 -0.39
N LYS A 328 30.67 -9.19 -0.73
CA LYS A 328 31.70 -8.93 -1.71
C LYS A 328 32.80 -8.09 -1.07
N ASP A 329 34.03 -8.59 -1.10
CA ASP A 329 35.17 -7.96 -0.44
C ASP A 329 34.91 -7.64 1.06
N GLY A 330 34.15 -8.50 1.73
CA GLY A 330 33.73 -8.33 3.14
C GLY A 330 32.56 -7.37 3.39
N TRP A 331 32.01 -6.73 2.36
CA TRP A 331 30.88 -5.80 2.48
C TRP A 331 29.55 -6.43 2.08
N PRO A 332 28.42 -5.98 2.67
CA PRO A 332 27.08 -6.35 2.25
C PRO A 332 26.87 -6.02 0.77
N TYR A 333 26.66 -7.05 -0.03
CA TYR A 333 26.52 -6.93 -1.48
C TYR A 333 25.08 -7.13 -1.92
N ALA A 334 24.48 -8.28 -1.56
CA ALA A 334 23.09 -8.57 -1.87
C ALA A 334 22.43 -9.33 -0.72
N VAL A 335 21.10 -9.18 -0.61
CA VAL A 335 20.27 -9.86 0.38
C VAL A 335 19.20 -10.67 -0.31
N THR A 336 18.97 -11.90 0.15
CA THR A 336 17.85 -12.74 -0.25
C THR A 336 17.02 -13.10 0.99
N VAL A 337 15.73 -12.75 0.98
CA VAL A 337 14.77 -13.16 2.03
C VAL A 337 14.07 -14.43 1.60
N ARG A 338 14.05 -15.44 2.49
CA ARG A 338 13.43 -16.75 2.25
C ARG A 338 12.30 -17.04 3.24
N ASP A 339 11.45 -17.99 2.92
CA ASP A 339 10.35 -18.51 3.75
C ASP A 339 9.13 -17.59 3.85
N TYR A 340 8.08 -17.96 3.12
CA TYR A 340 6.86 -17.16 3.00
C TYR A 340 5.75 -17.52 3.99
N GLY A 341 5.94 -18.60 4.79
CA GLY A 341 4.90 -19.07 5.73
C GLY A 341 4.54 -18.06 6.82
N GLY A 342 5.42 -17.10 7.09
CA GLY A 342 5.23 -16.05 8.07
C GLY A 342 4.90 -14.68 7.50
N CYS A 343 4.87 -14.50 6.17
CA CYS A 343 4.58 -13.20 5.55
C CYS A 343 3.13 -12.75 5.78
N ARG A 344 2.80 -11.52 5.38
CA ARG A 344 1.43 -10.99 5.35
C ARG A 344 1.16 -10.35 4.01
N ILE A 345 -0.02 -10.62 3.47
CA ILE A 345 -0.55 -10.00 2.27
C ILE A 345 -1.70 -9.10 2.72
N ILE A 346 -1.58 -7.81 2.49
CA ILE A 346 -2.60 -6.83 2.89
C ILE A 346 -3.78 -6.94 1.91
N PRO A 347 -4.98 -7.32 2.39
CA PRO A 347 -6.15 -7.40 1.53
C PRO A 347 -6.42 -6.08 0.81
N GLY A 348 -6.77 -6.15 -0.47
CA GLY A 348 -7.02 -4.96 -1.30
C GLY A 348 -5.77 -4.23 -1.80
N SER A 349 -4.57 -4.58 -1.36
CA SER A 349 -3.31 -3.98 -1.83
C SER A 349 -2.98 -4.35 -3.27
N GLN A 350 -2.00 -3.65 -3.86
CA GLN A 350 -1.51 -3.95 -5.21
C GLN A 350 -0.99 -5.39 -5.33
N PHE A 351 -0.29 -5.88 -4.31
CA PHE A 351 0.16 -7.27 -4.31
C PHE A 351 -1.01 -8.25 -4.26
N HIS A 352 -2.01 -7.98 -3.41
CA HIS A 352 -3.20 -8.82 -3.30
C HIS A 352 -4.00 -8.88 -4.62
N GLN A 353 -4.02 -7.80 -5.39
CA GLN A 353 -4.76 -7.73 -6.67
C GLN A 353 -4.11 -8.49 -7.82
N GLN A 354 -2.84 -8.88 -7.70
CA GLN A 354 -2.14 -9.59 -8.78
C GLN A 354 -2.71 -10.98 -9.05
N ARG A 355 -3.49 -11.53 -8.09
CA ARG A 355 -4.00 -12.89 -8.17
C ARG A 355 -5.22 -13.08 -7.27
N ASP A 356 -6.00 -14.14 -7.54
CA ASP A 356 -6.98 -14.68 -6.59
C ASP A 356 -6.27 -15.40 -5.44
N TRP A 357 -6.48 -14.92 -4.22
CA TRP A 357 -5.94 -15.47 -2.97
C TRP A 357 -7.03 -16.15 -2.13
N SER A 358 -8.20 -16.45 -2.70
CA SER A 358 -9.33 -17.06 -1.99
C SER A 358 -8.98 -18.37 -1.28
N PHE A 359 -8.03 -19.14 -1.82
CA PHE A 359 -7.51 -20.35 -1.19
C PHE A 359 -6.74 -20.11 0.12
N LEU A 360 -6.39 -18.86 0.42
CA LEU A 360 -5.79 -18.42 1.69
C LEU A 360 -6.78 -17.71 2.61
N ALA A 361 -8.05 -17.64 2.24
CA ALA A 361 -9.07 -16.99 3.06
C ALA A 361 -9.12 -17.60 4.47
N GLY A 362 -9.18 -16.73 5.48
CA GLY A 362 -9.16 -17.17 6.89
C GLY A 362 -7.78 -17.57 7.44
N THR A 363 -6.73 -17.57 6.62
CA THR A 363 -5.36 -17.85 7.09
C THR A 363 -4.68 -16.62 7.64
N ALA A 364 -3.62 -16.84 8.44
CA ALA A 364 -2.80 -15.76 8.99
C ALA A 364 -2.09 -14.91 7.92
N LEU A 365 -1.97 -15.39 6.68
CA LEU A 365 -1.36 -14.62 5.57
C LEU A 365 -2.19 -13.39 5.17
N LEU A 366 -3.53 -13.48 5.28
CA LEU A 366 -4.47 -12.41 4.97
C LEU A 366 -5.00 -11.69 6.22
N GLN A 367 -4.46 -12.00 7.42
CA GLN A 367 -4.92 -11.46 8.69
C GLN A 367 -3.76 -10.92 9.53
N GLY A 368 -4.06 -10.01 10.45
CA GLY A 368 -3.11 -9.47 11.40
C GLY A 368 -2.32 -8.25 10.90
N ASP A 369 -1.53 -7.69 11.81
CA ASP A 369 -0.73 -6.49 11.55
C ASP A 369 0.49 -6.80 10.69
N ALA A 370 0.44 -6.39 9.44
CA ALA A 370 1.52 -6.58 8.48
C ALA A 370 2.77 -5.76 8.84
N GLN A 371 2.60 -4.56 9.41
CA GLN A 371 3.70 -3.67 9.79
C GLN A 371 4.50 -4.26 10.96
N ASP A 372 3.83 -4.71 12.02
CA ASP A 372 4.48 -5.33 13.17
C ASP A 372 5.18 -6.64 12.78
N LYS A 373 4.55 -7.40 11.88
CA LYS A 373 5.10 -8.66 11.36
C LYS A 373 6.36 -8.46 10.53
N LEU A 374 6.52 -7.29 9.90
CA LEU A 374 7.76 -6.91 9.22
C LEU A 374 8.79 -6.29 10.17
N LEU A 375 8.38 -5.31 10.97
CA LEU A 375 9.32 -4.48 11.74
C LEU A 375 9.99 -5.25 12.89
N TYR A 376 9.25 -6.11 13.60
CA TYR A 376 9.85 -6.88 14.69
C TYR A 376 11.01 -7.77 14.24
N PRO A 377 10.86 -8.67 13.25
CA PRO A 377 11.97 -9.53 12.83
C PRO A 377 13.10 -8.76 12.16
N MET A 378 12.80 -7.72 11.37
CA MET A 378 13.77 -6.96 10.61
C MET A 378 14.58 -5.99 11.46
N ILE A 379 13.89 -5.19 12.26
CA ILE A 379 14.55 -4.12 13.02
C ILE A 379 14.89 -4.61 14.41
N THR A 380 13.89 -4.97 15.22
CA THR A 380 14.09 -5.27 16.64
C THR A 380 14.93 -6.53 16.85
N ASN A 381 14.76 -7.55 16.00
CA ASN A 381 15.48 -8.81 16.11
C ASN A 381 16.77 -8.83 15.29
N LEU A 382 16.73 -8.45 14.00
CA LEU A 382 17.91 -8.54 13.12
C LEU A 382 18.84 -7.35 13.27
N LEU A 383 18.40 -6.12 12.93
CA LEU A 383 19.29 -4.97 12.84
C LEU A 383 19.84 -4.55 14.22
N LEU A 384 18.98 -4.41 15.22
CA LEU A 384 19.42 -4.10 16.60
C LEU A 384 20.23 -5.24 17.22
N GLY A 385 19.95 -6.48 16.85
CA GLY A 385 20.75 -7.64 17.25
C GLY A 385 22.18 -7.59 16.68
N LEU A 386 22.31 -7.18 15.42
CA LEU A 386 23.63 -6.99 14.78
C LEU A 386 24.38 -5.79 15.36
N CYS A 387 23.70 -4.68 15.67
CA CYS A 387 24.31 -3.53 16.35
C CYS A 387 24.94 -3.98 17.69
N ALA A 388 24.19 -4.72 18.49
CA ALA A 388 24.69 -5.24 19.77
C ALA A 388 25.90 -6.17 19.59
N ALA A 389 25.84 -7.11 18.61
CA ALA A 389 26.93 -8.04 18.33
C ALA A 389 28.20 -7.34 17.79
N ALA A 390 28.02 -6.28 17.01
CA ALA A 390 29.09 -5.47 16.45
C ALA A 390 29.62 -4.39 17.43
N ASN A 391 28.99 -4.25 18.60
CA ASN A 391 29.26 -3.20 19.58
C ASN A 391 29.09 -1.76 19.00
N VAL A 392 27.99 -1.55 18.27
CA VAL A 392 27.60 -0.27 17.67
C VAL A 392 26.38 0.26 18.42
N ASP A 393 26.41 1.54 18.80
CA ASP A 393 25.20 2.21 19.27
C ASP A 393 24.25 2.42 18.07
N PRO A 394 22.99 1.91 18.11
CA PRO A 394 22.05 2.15 17.02
C PRO A 394 21.84 3.63 16.67
N ALA A 395 22.10 4.55 17.60
CA ALA A 395 22.06 6.00 17.35
C ALA A 395 23.15 6.51 16.38
N GLU A 396 24.19 5.72 16.13
CA GLU A 396 25.26 6.04 15.16
C GLU A 396 24.88 5.67 13.71
N LEU A 397 23.79 4.92 13.51
CA LEU A 397 23.34 4.56 12.18
C LEU A 397 22.77 5.77 11.44
N GLU A 398 22.79 5.69 10.10
CA GLU A 398 22.09 6.67 9.28
C GLU A 398 20.57 6.63 9.53
N PRO A 399 19.88 7.78 9.41
CA PRO A 399 18.45 7.85 9.63
C PRO A 399 17.66 6.93 8.68
N LEU A 400 16.73 6.17 9.24
CA LEU A 400 15.84 5.28 8.50
C LEU A 400 14.38 5.74 8.61
N PRO A 401 13.51 5.50 7.59
CA PRO A 401 12.10 5.85 7.61
C PRO A 401 11.28 4.87 8.46
N LEU A 402 11.59 4.82 9.74
CA LEU A 402 10.99 3.92 10.72
C LEU A 402 10.10 4.69 11.70
N PRO A 403 9.11 4.04 12.34
CA PRO A 403 8.29 4.70 13.37
C PRO A 403 9.09 4.99 14.63
N GLN A 404 8.61 5.95 15.43
CA GLN A 404 9.21 6.30 16.73
C GLN A 404 9.15 5.16 17.75
N LEU A 405 8.16 4.29 17.64
CA LEU A 405 7.97 3.13 18.49
C LEU A 405 8.06 1.86 17.65
N LEU A 406 8.91 0.95 18.05
CA LEU A 406 9.11 -0.35 17.41
C LEU A 406 8.32 -1.45 18.14
N PRO A 407 7.81 -2.46 17.43
CA PRO A 407 7.23 -3.63 18.06
C PRO A 407 8.33 -4.49 18.69
N GLN A 408 8.11 -4.90 19.95
CA GLN A 408 8.90 -5.93 20.63
C GLN A 408 7.96 -7.06 21.04
N LYS A 409 8.20 -8.25 20.51
CA LYS A 409 7.38 -9.43 20.83
C LYS A 409 7.64 -9.92 22.23
N ARG A 410 6.59 -10.13 23.05
CA ARG A 410 6.67 -10.63 24.42
C ARG A 410 6.72 -12.16 24.46
N VAL A 411 7.73 -12.75 23.85
CA VAL A 411 7.83 -14.19 23.60
C VAL A 411 7.66 -15.02 24.88
N PHE A 412 8.29 -14.61 25.99
CA PHE A 412 8.23 -15.34 27.24
C PHE A 412 6.84 -15.22 27.90
N ALA A 413 6.26 -14.03 27.91
CA ALA A 413 4.91 -13.82 28.45
C ALA A 413 3.85 -14.62 27.66
N MET A 414 4.00 -14.71 26.34
CA MET A 414 3.14 -15.54 25.48
C MET A 414 3.25 -17.03 25.85
N ARG A 415 4.44 -17.53 26.15
CA ARG A 415 4.61 -18.92 26.60
C ARG A 415 3.88 -19.18 27.92
N LEU A 416 4.05 -18.28 28.89
CA LEU A 416 3.42 -18.39 30.20
C LEU A 416 1.88 -18.24 30.17
N SER A 417 1.34 -17.43 29.24
CA SER A 417 -0.11 -17.25 29.10
C SER A 417 -0.80 -18.34 28.28
N GLY A 418 -0.05 -19.19 27.60
CA GLY A 418 -0.60 -20.19 26.67
C GLY A 418 -0.94 -19.66 25.28
N ALA A 419 -0.76 -18.38 25.02
CA ALA A 419 -1.02 -17.70 23.74
C ALA A 419 0.11 -17.97 22.72
N VAL A 420 0.33 -19.24 22.40
CA VAL A 420 1.49 -19.68 21.59
C VAL A 420 1.44 -19.18 20.15
N THR A 421 0.24 -18.94 19.62
CA THR A 421 0.00 -18.54 18.21
C THR A 421 -0.35 -17.07 18.06
N GLU A 422 -0.73 -16.39 19.14
CA GLU A 422 -1.08 -14.97 19.11
C GLU A 422 0.16 -14.09 18.99
N GLN A 423 0.00 -12.91 18.39
CA GLN A 423 1.06 -11.93 18.28
C GLN A 423 0.85 -10.87 19.36
N ASP A 424 1.63 -10.97 20.43
CA ASP A 424 1.61 -10.03 21.54
C ASP A 424 2.87 -9.13 21.47
N TYR A 425 2.66 -7.86 21.14
CA TYR A 425 3.72 -6.87 21.01
C TYR A 425 3.55 -5.74 22.03
N VAL A 426 4.66 -5.32 22.62
CA VAL A 426 4.78 -4.03 23.29
C VAL A 426 5.50 -3.05 22.38
N ARG A 427 5.31 -1.77 22.63
CA ARG A 427 6.01 -0.69 21.92
C ARG A 427 7.22 -0.24 22.72
N ILE A 428 8.38 -0.27 22.09
CA ILE A 428 9.63 0.22 22.66
C ILE A 428 10.12 1.43 21.84
N PRO A 429 10.81 2.41 22.47
CA PRO A 429 11.42 3.50 21.73
C PRO A 429 12.36 2.98 20.65
N ASN A 430 12.35 3.60 19.47
CA ASN A 430 13.28 3.30 18.39
C ASN A 430 14.60 4.00 18.64
N PRO A 431 15.71 3.25 18.85
CA PRO A 431 17.02 3.86 19.09
C PRO A 431 17.74 4.31 17.80
N ILE A 432 17.26 3.86 16.62
CA ILE A 432 17.84 4.26 15.33
C ILE A 432 17.33 5.67 14.99
N PRO A 433 18.20 6.59 14.54
CA PRO A 433 17.77 7.89 14.07
C PRO A 433 16.70 7.73 12.98
N GLN A 434 15.62 8.47 13.14
CA GLN A 434 14.59 8.49 12.10
C GLN A 434 14.95 9.57 11.10
N THR A 435 14.70 9.32 9.83
CA THR A 435 14.59 10.44 8.91
C THR A 435 13.56 11.37 9.52
N ALA A 436 14.01 12.54 9.98
CA ALA A 436 13.09 13.56 10.41
C ALA A 436 12.03 13.66 9.30
N PRO A 437 10.72 13.61 9.61
CA PRO A 437 9.74 13.96 8.60
C PRO A 437 10.21 15.32 8.10
N GLU A 438 10.58 15.37 6.79
CA GLU A 438 10.89 16.66 6.17
C GLU A 438 9.73 17.54 6.59
N GLN A 439 10.01 18.55 7.44
CA GLN A 439 8.93 19.44 7.86
C GLN A 439 8.44 20.11 6.59
N PRO A 440 7.13 20.16 6.38
CA PRO A 440 6.60 20.84 5.21
C PRO A 440 7.21 22.23 5.12
N ASP A 441 7.71 22.62 3.93
CA ASP A 441 8.35 23.93 3.72
C ASP A 441 7.28 25.03 3.84
N THR A 442 6.98 25.38 5.07
CA THR A 442 5.99 26.40 5.41
C THR A 442 6.48 27.79 5.01
N LEU A 443 7.79 28.03 4.92
CA LEU A 443 8.35 29.31 4.46
C LEU A 443 8.07 29.49 2.97
N TRP A 444 8.36 28.48 2.16
CA TRP A 444 8.01 28.50 0.74
C TRP A 444 6.50 28.67 0.52
N ALA A 445 5.68 27.88 1.22
CA ALA A 445 4.22 27.95 1.08
C ALA A 445 3.67 29.32 1.48
N LYS A 446 4.19 29.92 2.55
CA LYS A 446 3.81 31.26 3.02
C LYS A 446 4.14 32.32 1.97
N GLU A 447 5.35 32.27 1.42
CA GLU A 447 5.77 33.19 0.37
C GLU A 447 4.95 32.98 -0.92
N HIS A 448 4.72 31.73 -1.30
CA HIS A 448 3.90 31.37 -2.46
C HIS A 448 2.45 31.91 -2.34
N VAL A 449 1.80 31.69 -1.19
CA VAL A 449 0.45 32.19 -0.93
C VAL A 449 0.44 33.72 -0.93
N ARG A 450 1.43 34.35 -0.30
CA ARG A 450 1.58 35.81 -0.27
C ARG A 450 1.69 36.40 -1.70
N GLN A 451 2.54 35.81 -2.53
CA GLN A 451 2.71 36.21 -3.92
C GLN A 451 1.44 36.03 -4.74
N ARG A 452 0.72 34.92 -4.55
CA ARG A 452 -0.55 34.67 -5.23
C ARG A 452 -1.65 35.64 -4.81
N ILE A 453 -1.71 36.02 -3.53
CA ILE A 453 -2.65 37.08 -3.09
C ILE A 453 -2.27 38.40 -3.73
N ALA A 454 -1.01 38.83 -3.68
CA ALA A 454 -0.53 40.07 -4.26
C ALA A 454 -0.72 40.14 -5.79
N ALA A 455 -0.52 39.04 -6.50
CA ALA A 455 -0.72 38.94 -7.94
C ALA A 455 -2.19 38.74 -8.33
N SER A 456 -3.08 38.49 -7.37
CA SER A 456 -4.51 38.29 -7.64
C SER A 456 -5.12 39.60 -8.17
N GLU A 457 -5.72 39.52 -9.35
CA GLU A 457 -6.46 40.66 -9.92
C GLU A 457 -7.60 41.13 -9.00
N GLU A 458 -8.21 40.22 -8.23
CA GLU A 458 -9.22 40.57 -7.22
C GLU A 458 -8.65 41.47 -6.14
N PHE A 459 -7.49 41.13 -5.58
CA PHE A 459 -6.82 41.95 -4.58
C PHE A 459 -6.40 43.30 -5.16
N GLN A 460 -5.82 43.31 -6.36
CA GLN A 460 -5.39 44.53 -7.05
C GLN A 460 -6.58 45.45 -7.38
N ALA A 461 -7.72 44.88 -7.77
CA ALA A 461 -8.91 45.63 -8.13
C ALA A 461 -9.74 46.10 -6.93
N THR A 462 -9.76 45.38 -5.83
CA THR A 462 -10.70 45.62 -4.72
C THR A 462 -10.02 45.93 -3.38
N GLY A 463 -8.74 45.57 -3.21
CA GLY A 463 -8.02 45.67 -1.92
C GLY A 463 -8.48 44.66 -0.88
N ILE A 464 -9.40 43.76 -1.21
CA ILE A 464 -9.95 42.79 -0.27
C ILE A 464 -8.89 41.70 -0.01
N THR A 465 -8.59 41.45 1.27
CA THR A 465 -7.68 40.38 1.71
C THR A 465 -8.44 39.18 2.31
N PRO A 466 -7.92 37.97 2.19
CA PRO A 466 -8.46 36.83 2.92
C PRO A 466 -8.31 36.99 4.43
N LYS A 467 -9.09 36.25 5.23
CA LYS A 467 -8.87 36.16 6.68
C LYS A 467 -7.52 35.50 6.98
N GLN A 468 -6.82 35.97 8.01
CA GLN A 468 -5.52 35.40 8.39
C GLN A 468 -5.62 33.90 8.65
N ALA A 469 -6.65 33.43 9.33
CA ALA A 469 -6.87 31.98 9.57
C ALA A 469 -7.04 31.17 8.27
N ASP A 470 -7.59 31.76 7.21
CA ASP A 470 -7.72 31.12 5.89
C ASP A 470 -6.37 31.07 5.17
N ILE A 471 -5.55 32.09 5.34
CA ILE A 471 -4.17 32.14 4.83
C ILE A 471 -3.35 31.05 5.56
N ASP A 472 -3.40 30.98 6.87
CA ASP A 472 -2.64 30.02 7.66
C ASP A 472 -3.04 28.57 7.29
N ASN A 473 -4.34 28.29 7.21
CA ASN A 473 -4.82 26.98 6.77
C ASN A 473 -4.34 26.63 5.35
N ALA A 474 -4.41 27.57 4.41
CA ALA A 474 -3.95 27.35 3.04
C ALA A 474 -2.43 27.12 2.97
N VAL A 475 -1.65 27.81 3.80
CA VAL A 475 -0.19 27.65 3.90
C VAL A 475 0.18 26.27 4.41
N GLU A 476 -0.43 25.83 5.52
CA GLU A 476 -0.16 24.52 6.10
C GLU A 476 -0.49 23.38 5.11
N HIS A 477 -1.67 23.41 4.52
CA HIS A 477 -2.07 22.39 3.54
C HIS A 477 -1.24 22.44 2.26
N LEU A 478 -0.86 23.63 1.78
CA LEU A 478 -0.02 23.77 0.59
C LEU A 478 1.39 23.20 0.84
N ALA A 479 1.96 23.47 2.00
CA ALA A 479 3.27 22.95 2.39
C ALA A 479 3.24 21.40 2.44
N GLN A 480 2.21 20.82 3.03
CA GLN A 480 2.01 19.37 3.08
C GLN A 480 1.84 18.76 1.68
N VAL A 481 1.02 19.37 0.83
CA VAL A 481 0.80 18.94 -0.56
C VAL A 481 2.11 18.96 -1.34
N LYS A 482 2.85 20.07 -1.26
CA LYS A 482 4.14 20.20 -1.97
C LYS A 482 5.12 19.12 -1.50
N GLN A 483 5.24 18.90 -0.21
CA GLN A 483 6.09 17.84 0.33
C GLN A 483 5.71 16.46 -0.23
N SER A 484 4.42 16.12 -0.23
CA SER A 484 3.94 14.83 -0.77
C SER A 484 4.23 14.69 -2.27
N VAL A 485 4.01 15.75 -3.04
CA VAL A 485 4.27 15.79 -4.48
C VAL A 485 5.77 15.69 -4.76
N ASP A 486 6.61 16.51 -4.10
CA ASP A 486 8.07 16.49 -4.27
C ASP A 486 8.67 15.11 -3.93
N LYS A 487 8.20 14.49 -2.84
CA LYS A 487 8.60 13.13 -2.45
C LYS A 487 8.27 12.12 -3.56
N ARG A 488 7.12 12.25 -4.19
CA ARG A 488 6.70 11.37 -5.28
C ARG A 488 7.48 11.63 -6.58
N TYR A 489 7.75 12.88 -6.94
CA TYR A 489 8.63 13.18 -8.08
C TYR A 489 10.04 12.63 -7.87
N LYS A 490 10.65 12.86 -6.71
CA LYS A 490 11.95 12.24 -6.34
C LYS A 490 11.89 10.72 -6.48
N HIS A 491 10.80 10.11 -6.03
CA HIS A 491 10.56 8.68 -6.15
C HIS A 491 10.52 8.23 -7.62
N TYR A 492 9.70 8.84 -8.48
CA TYR A 492 9.59 8.46 -9.90
C TYR A 492 10.89 8.71 -10.67
N HIS A 493 11.60 9.80 -10.42
CA HIS A 493 12.92 10.04 -11.03
C HIS A 493 13.96 9.02 -10.58
N ALA A 494 13.97 8.64 -9.31
CA ALA A 494 14.84 7.57 -8.80
C ALA A 494 14.53 6.21 -9.45
N LEU A 495 13.34 6.05 -10.03
CA LEU A 495 12.90 4.86 -10.75
C LEU A 495 13.26 4.89 -12.25
N GLY A 496 13.91 5.96 -12.71
CA GLY A 496 14.26 6.13 -14.12
C GLY A 496 13.07 6.51 -15.03
N TYR A 497 11.93 6.89 -14.46
CA TYR A 497 10.81 7.39 -15.27
C TYR A 497 11.02 8.87 -15.59
N GLU A 498 10.99 9.24 -16.85
CA GLU A 498 11.04 10.64 -17.28
C GLU A 498 9.77 11.39 -16.85
N THR A 499 8.64 10.70 -16.83
CA THR A 499 7.37 11.25 -16.34
C THR A 499 6.70 10.25 -15.39
N PRO A 500 5.99 10.72 -14.34
CA PRO A 500 5.25 9.85 -13.44
C PRO A 500 4.20 8.98 -14.15
N GLN A 501 3.63 9.45 -15.26
CA GLN A 501 2.60 8.74 -16.03
C GLN A 501 3.12 7.44 -16.64
N ALA A 502 4.41 7.39 -17.01
CA ALA A 502 5.03 6.17 -17.51
C ALA A 502 5.04 5.01 -16.48
N ALA A 503 4.83 5.34 -15.19
CA ALA A 503 4.82 4.38 -14.10
C ALA A 503 3.45 3.76 -13.79
N ALA A 504 2.38 4.22 -14.43
CA ALA A 504 1.01 3.79 -14.13
C ALA A 504 0.30 3.25 -15.39
N PRO A 505 -0.66 2.32 -15.22
CA PRO A 505 -1.47 1.88 -16.35
C PRO A 505 -2.38 3.03 -16.85
N PRO A 506 -2.76 3.02 -18.14
CA PRO A 506 -3.60 4.06 -18.76
C PRO A 506 -4.86 4.41 -17.96
N SER A 507 -5.49 3.40 -17.35
CA SER A 507 -6.69 3.57 -16.54
C SER A 507 -6.48 4.41 -15.25
N LEU A 508 -5.24 4.71 -14.87
CA LEU A 508 -4.91 5.51 -13.68
C LEU A 508 -4.19 6.82 -14.01
N HIS A 509 -3.85 7.10 -15.27
CA HIS A 509 -3.11 8.30 -15.68
C HIS A 509 -3.76 9.59 -15.18
N GLY A 510 -5.09 9.70 -15.25
CA GLY A 510 -5.81 10.91 -14.83
C GLY A 510 -5.69 11.19 -13.34
N VAL A 511 -5.94 10.19 -12.49
CA VAL A 511 -5.86 10.37 -11.03
C VAL A 511 -4.41 10.49 -10.55
N LEU A 512 -3.47 9.87 -11.25
CA LEU A 512 -2.05 10.06 -10.98
C LEU A 512 -1.63 11.50 -11.30
N ALA A 513 -2.01 12.03 -12.45
CA ALA A 513 -1.73 13.43 -12.82
C ALA A 513 -2.39 14.43 -11.85
N ASP A 514 -3.65 14.19 -11.48
CA ASP A 514 -4.35 14.98 -10.45
C ASP A 514 -3.59 14.98 -9.10
N SER A 515 -2.96 13.87 -8.73
CA SER A 515 -2.22 13.74 -7.48
C SER A 515 -0.88 14.48 -7.46
N LEU A 516 -0.37 14.88 -8.61
CA LEU A 516 0.88 15.62 -8.75
C LEU A 516 0.68 17.14 -8.86
N ALA A 517 -0.57 17.62 -8.95
CA ALA A 517 -0.88 19.03 -9.01
C ALA A 517 -0.74 19.70 -7.63
N VAL A 518 0.26 20.56 -7.47
CA VAL A 518 0.56 21.25 -6.21
C VAL A 518 -0.51 22.29 -5.89
N THR A 519 -0.91 23.12 -6.84
CA THR A 519 -1.93 24.15 -6.62
C THR A 519 -3.31 23.74 -7.12
N GLY A 520 -3.40 23.11 -8.28
CA GLY A 520 -4.63 22.61 -8.89
C GLY A 520 -5.66 23.66 -9.29
N HIS A 521 -5.38 24.95 -9.05
CA HIS A 521 -6.29 26.07 -9.40
C HIS A 521 -5.51 27.32 -9.80
N ASN A 522 -5.75 27.83 -11.02
CA ASN A 522 -4.97 28.92 -11.58
C ASN A 522 -5.25 30.28 -10.97
N VAL A 523 -6.52 30.65 -10.76
CA VAL A 523 -6.93 32.02 -10.34
C VAL A 523 -7.22 32.15 -8.84
N HIS A 524 -7.41 31.08 -8.10
CA HIS A 524 -7.71 31.17 -6.68
C HIS A 524 -6.43 31.35 -5.84
N PRO A 525 -6.25 32.46 -5.12
CA PRO A 525 -5.02 32.71 -4.37
C PRO A 525 -4.80 31.71 -3.22
N LEU A 526 -5.89 31.20 -2.60
CA LEU A 526 -5.86 30.18 -1.56
C LEU A 526 -6.26 28.81 -2.12
N ALA A 527 -5.60 28.35 -3.17
CA ALA A 527 -5.97 27.14 -3.91
C ALA A 527 -6.04 25.86 -3.03
N LYS A 528 -5.30 25.79 -1.93
CA LYS A 528 -5.28 24.67 -0.98
C LYS A 528 -5.98 24.98 0.35
N LEU A 529 -6.90 25.94 0.36
CA LEU A 529 -7.77 26.14 1.51
C LEU A 529 -8.68 24.90 1.73
N ARG A 530 -8.64 24.29 2.93
CA ARG A 530 -9.34 23.06 3.29
C ARG A 530 -9.97 23.20 4.68
N LYS A 531 -10.93 24.13 4.83
CA LYS A 531 -11.59 24.33 6.12
C LYS A 531 -12.46 23.12 6.49
N GLY A 532 -12.24 22.58 7.67
CA GLY A 532 -12.90 21.39 8.16
C GLY A 532 -12.01 20.14 8.10
N PHE A 533 -10.92 20.18 7.33
CA PHE A 533 -9.90 19.15 7.38
C PHE A 533 -8.75 19.56 8.30
N SER A 534 -8.30 18.63 9.12
CA SER A 534 -6.98 18.66 9.74
C SER A 534 -5.89 18.29 8.73
N LEU A 535 -4.63 18.48 9.10
CA LEU A 535 -3.51 17.96 8.30
C LEU A 535 -3.52 16.43 8.19
N ALA A 536 -4.00 15.73 9.24
CA ALA A 536 -4.19 14.29 9.22
C ALA A 536 -5.28 13.86 8.22
N ASP A 537 -6.41 14.59 8.16
CA ASP A 537 -7.46 14.34 7.17
C ASP A 537 -6.95 14.57 5.75
N SER A 538 -6.15 15.61 5.54
CA SER A 538 -5.52 15.87 4.25
C SER A 538 -4.52 14.78 3.86
N ALA A 539 -3.79 14.22 4.82
CA ALA A 539 -2.92 13.07 4.59
C ALA A 539 -3.71 11.80 4.27
N ALA A 540 -4.87 11.61 4.90
CA ALA A 540 -5.73 10.45 4.66
C ALA A 540 -6.51 10.53 3.34
N TYR A 541 -7.04 11.71 2.99
CA TYR A 541 -8.03 11.88 1.92
C TYR A 541 -7.55 12.73 0.73
N GLY A 542 -6.37 13.32 0.82
CA GLY A 542 -5.83 14.19 -0.25
C GLY A 542 -5.32 13.40 -1.45
N PRO A 543 -5.62 13.86 -2.70
CA PRO A 543 -5.17 13.20 -3.93
C PRO A 543 -3.64 13.14 -4.03
N GLU A 544 -2.92 14.10 -3.44
CA GLU A 544 -1.47 14.20 -3.44
C GLU A 544 -0.77 12.99 -2.81
N ASN A 545 -1.47 12.19 -2.01
CA ASN A 545 -0.91 10.99 -1.40
C ASN A 545 -1.10 9.74 -2.28
N PHE A 546 -1.96 9.81 -3.30
CA PHE A 546 -2.27 8.72 -4.24
C PHE A 546 -2.58 7.40 -3.51
N ARG A 547 -3.37 7.48 -2.45
CA ARG A 547 -3.81 6.34 -1.65
C ARG A 547 -5.30 6.13 -1.82
N PRO A 548 -5.78 4.89 -1.82
CA PRO A 548 -7.21 4.63 -1.78
C PRO A 548 -7.85 5.22 -0.53
N VAL A 549 -9.03 5.77 -0.71
CA VAL A 549 -9.95 6.22 0.34
C VAL A 549 -11.13 5.26 0.35
N ASP A 550 -11.44 4.68 1.48
CA ASP A 550 -12.50 3.69 1.64
C ASP A 550 -13.85 4.38 1.84
N LEU A 551 -14.61 4.63 0.76
CA LEU A 551 -15.98 5.10 0.88
C LEU A 551 -16.82 4.07 1.64
N LYS A 552 -17.55 4.51 2.65
CA LYS A 552 -18.44 3.64 3.40
C LYS A 552 -19.73 3.39 2.61
N LEU A 553 -20.21 2.16 2.61
CA LEU A 553 -21.52 1.81 2.06
C LEU A 553 -22.58 1.91 3.16
N ILE A 554 -23.43 2.92 3.07
CA ILE A 554 -24.44 3.23 4.08
C ILE A 554 -25.82 2.88 3.54
N GLY A 555 -26.54 2.08 4.30
CA GLY A 555 -27.91 1.68 3.98
C GLY A 555 -28.94 2.64 4.59
N PHE A 556 -29.97 2.98 3.83
CA PHE A 556 -31.12 3.79 4.26
C PHE A 556 -32.43 3.06 4.00
N PRO A 557 -33.45 3.26 4.86
CA PRO A 557 -34.77 2.73 4.59
C PRO A 557 -35.37 3.25 3.26
N PRO A 558 -36.20 2.45 2.57
CA PRO A 558 -36.88 2.90 1.36
C PRO A 558 -37.65 4.22 1.58
N GLY A 559 -37.57 5.15 0.62
CA GLY A 559 -38.23 6.44 0.64
C GLY A 559 -37.42 7.57 1.30
N VAL A 560 -36.24 7.29 1.86
CA VAL A 560 -35.31 8.29 2.41
C VAL A 560 -34.35 8.80 1.34
N ILE A 561 -33.99 7.94 0.40
CA ILE A 561 -33.14 8.27 -0.73
C ILE A 561 -33.96 8.29 -2.02
N GLU A 562 -33.84 9.37 -2.77
CA GLU A 562 -34.33 9.44 -4.15
C GLU A 562 -33.17 9.18 -5.11
N GLU A 563 -33.46 8.56 -6.26
CA GLU A 563 -32.46 8.17 -7.23
C GLU A 563 -32.88 8.44 -8.68
N THR A 564 -31.91 8.44 -9.57
CA THR A 564 -32.08 8.49 -11.02
C THR A 564 -31.06 7.59 -11.69
N GLY A 565 -31.41 7.03 -12.86
CA GLY A 565 -30.55 6.11 -13.59
C GLY A 565 -30.34 4.78 -12.89
N ASP A 566 -31.36 4.32 -12.11
CA ASP A 566 -31.33 3.06 -11.36
C ASP A 566 -30.07 2.92 -10.49
N PHE A 567 -29.78 3.95 -9.71
CA PHE A 567 -28.51 4.11 -8.98
C PHE A 567 -28.20 2.90 -8.07
N ASP A 568 -29.14 2.49 -7.22
CA ASP A 568 -28.93 1.38 -6.28
C ASP A 568 -28.72 0.06 -7.02
N ALA A 569 -29.47 -0.20 -8.08
CA ALA A 569 -29.31 -1.39 -8.91
C ALA A 569 -27.95 -1.40 -9.63
N LEU A 570 -27.53 -0.28 -10.21
CA LEU A 570 -26.23 -0.13 -10.86
C LEU A 570 -25.07 -0.32 -9.87
N LEU A 571 -25.18 0.27 -8.67
CA LEU A 571 -24.17 0.13 -7.63
C LEU A 571 -24.01 -1.34 -7.21
N LYS A 572 -25.11 -2.05 -6.98
CA LYS A 572 -25.13 -3.47 -6.62
C LYS A 572 -24.65 -4.38 -7.75
N GLN A 573 -24.87 -3.98 -9.01
CA GLN A 573 -24.37 -4.71 -10.16
C GLN A 573 -22.85 -4.58 -10.32
N GLU A 574 -22.32 -3.39 -10.12
CA GLU A 574 -20.89 -3.10 -10.39
C GLU A 574 -19.99 -3.43 -9.20
N PHE A 575 -20.48 -3.30 -7.96
CA PHE A 575 -19.64 -3.41 -6.76
C PHE A 575 -20.18 -4.45 -5.77
N PRO A 576 -19.31 -5.00 -4.90
CA PRO A 576 -19.71 -6.00 -3.89
C PRO A 576 -20.51 -5.34 -2.75
N VAL A 577 -21.77 -5.05 -3.02
CA VAL A 577 -22.72 -4.52 -2.02
C VAL A 577 -23.41 -5.70 -1.34
N PRO A 578 -23.53 -5.71 0.01
CA PRO A 578 -24.25 -6.77 0.72
C PRO A 578 -25.72 -6.87 0.26
N ASP A 579 -26.26 -8.06 0.25
CA ASP A 579 -27.69 -8.26 0.00
C ASP A 579 -28.51 -7.62 1.14
N THR A 580 -29.27 -6.62 0.80
CA THR A 580 -30.06 -5.83 1.76
C THR A 580 -31.29 -5.23 1.09
N SER A 581 -32.36 -5.05 1.89
CA SER A 581 -33.54 -4.30 1.48
C SER A 581 -33.40 -2.77 1.58
N LEU A 582 -32.25 -2.32 2.11
CA LEU A 582 -31.92 -0.90 2.22
C LEU A 582 -31.42 -0.34 0.88
N GLN A 583 -31.69 0.93 0.64
CA GLN A 583 -31.06 1.69 -0.44
C GLN A 583 -29.62 2.06 -0.04
N VAL A 584 -28.64 1.73 -0.86
CA VAL A 584 -27.22 1.85 -0.49
C VAL A 584 -26.59 3.08 -1.13
N VAL A 585 -25.92 3.90 -0.31
CA VAL A 585 -25.24 5.12 -0.76
C VAL A 585 -23.76 5.07 -0.34
N PRO A 586 -22.81 5.24 -1.27
CA PRO A 586 -21.41 5.47 -0.94
C PRO A 586 -21.22 6.84 -0.29
N VAL A 587 -20.59 6.86 0.88
CA VAL A 587 -20.37 8.06 1.69
C VAL A 587 -18.88 8.21 1.99
N HIS A 588 -18.35 9.44 1.84
CA HIS A 588 -16.98 9.74 2.21
C HIS A 588 -16.76 9.47 3.71
N PRO A 589 -15.65 8.82 4.15
CA PRO A 589 -15.44 8.45 5.56
C PRO A 589 -15.50 9.66 6.49
N TRP A 590 -14.90 10.80 6.14
CA TRP A 590 -15.02 12.04 6.90
C TRP A 590 -16.46 12.51 7.06
N GLN A 591 -17.25 12.44 5.97
CA GLN A 591 -18.67 12.81 5.98
C GLN A 591 -19.49 11.88 6.87
N TRP A 592 -19.18 10.58 6.86
CA TRP A 592 -19.78 9.62 7.76
C TRP A 592 -19.53 9.98 9.22
N GLU A 593 -18.29 10.16 9.61
CA GLU A 593 -17.90 10.37 11.01
C GLU A 593 -18.43 11.70 11.58
N HIS A 594 -18.39 12.77 10.77
CA HIS A 594 -18.64 14.13 11.27
C HIS A 594 -20.06 14.62 11.00
N VAL A 595 -20.79 14.01 10.08
CA VAL A 595 -22.11 14.53 9.67
C VAL A 595 -23.18 13.46 9.69
N ILE A 596 -22.96 12.32 9.03
CA ILE A 596 -24.03 11.35 8.83
C ILE A 596 -24.28 10.51 10.09
N ALA A 597 -23.25 9.87 10.66
CA ALA A 597 -23.43 9.05 11.86
C ALA A 597 -24.02 9.82 13.05
N PRO A 598 -23.61 11.07 13.35
CA PRO A 598 -24.21 11.83 14.44
C PRO A 598 -25.57 12.45 14.12
N GLY A 599 -25.90 12.68 12.83
CA GLY A 599 -27.08 13.46 12.44
C GLY A 599 -28.25 12.67 11.85
N TYR A 600 -28.05 11.39 11.46
CA TYR A 600 -29.01 10.59 10.73
C TYR A 600 -29.19 9.21 11.38
N PRO A 601 -30.07 9.07 12.37
CA PRO A 601 -30.22 7.82 13.12
C PRO A 601 -30.76 6.66 12.27
N GLU A 602 -31.37 6.94 11.13
CA GLU A 602 -31.83 5.95 10.14
C GLU A 602 -30.71 5.37 9.27
N ALA A 603 -29.52 5.95 9.30
CA ALA A 603 -28.36 5.51 8.52
C ALA A 603 -27.70 4.28 9.15
N VAL A 604 -27.51 3.23 8.37
CA VAL A 604 -26.91 1.96 8.80
C VAL A 604 -25.57 1.75 8.08
N ASP A 605 -24.47 1.72 8.82
CA ASP A 605 -23.17 1.31 8.26
C ASP A 605 -23.22 -0.19 7.97
N LEU A 606 -23.08 -0.57 6.71
CA LEU A 606 -23.14 -1.98 6.28
C LEU A 606 -21.82 -2.73 6.56
N GLY A 607 -20.82 -2.08 7.13
CA GLY A 607 -19.52 -2.67 7.44
C GLY A 607 -18.66 -3.00 6.20
N VAL A 608 -19.07 -2.55 5.02
CA VAL A 608 -18.36 -2.74 3.74
C VAL A 608 -17.94 -1.39 3.18
N THR A 609 -16.80 -1.37 2.52
CA THR A 609 -16.24 -0.15 1.92
C THR A 609 -16.03 -0.31 0.42
N LEU A 610 -16.03 0.82 -0.28
CA LEU A 610 -15.71 0.94 -1.69
C LEU A 610 -14.45 1.80 -1.83
N PRO A 611 -13.28 1.19 -2.07
CA PRO A 611 -12.03 1.95 -2.19
C PRO A 611 -11.99 2.75 -3.49
N VAL A 612 -11.62 4.04 -3.38
CA VAL A 612 -11.49 4.96 -4.50
C VAL A 612 -10.19 5.75 -4.41
N ILE A 613 -9.56 6.08 -5.55
CA ILE A 613 -8.43 7.02 -5.60
C ILE A 613 -9.00 8.44 -5.76
N PRO A 614 -8.74 9.35 -4.81
CA PRO A 614 -9.29 10.69 -4.87
C PRO A 614 -8.72 11.50 -6.04
N THR A 615 -9.56 12.37 -6.63
CA THR A 615 -9.18 13.36 -7.64
C THR A 615 -8.90 14.73 -7.00
N LEU A 616 -8.48 15.71 -7.79
CA LEU A 616 -8.29 17.11 -7.32
C LEU A 616 -9.52 17.69 -6.61
N SER A 617 -10.71 17.18 -6.88
CA SER A 617 -11.92 17.63 -6.19
C SER A 617 -12.08 17.09 -4.76
N MET A 618 -11.26 16.12 -4.34
CA MET A 618 -11.26 15.39 -3.07
C MET A 618 -12.55 14.61 -2.78
N ARG A 619 -13.72 15.10 -3.20
CA ARG A 619 -15.02 14.43 -3.04
C ARG A 619 -15.40 13.49 -4.21
N THR A 620 -14.58 13.44 -5.24
CA THR A 620 -14.72 12.51 -6.36
C THR A 620 -13.53 11.56 -6.35
N GLY A 621 -13.78 10.27 -6.35
CA GLY A 621 -12.74 9.25 -6.44
C GLY A 621 -12.99 8.32 -7.62
N LEU A 622 -11.92 7.80 -8.22
CA LEU A 622 -11.96 6.73 -9.20
C LEU A 622 -11.97 5.39 -8.47
N SER A 623 -12.91 4.51 -8.78
CA SER A 623 -12.95 3.17 -8.16
C SER A 623 -11.60 2.48 -8.30
N TYR A 624 -11.07 2.03 -7.16
CA TYR A 624 -9.73 1.41 -7.12
C TYR A 624 -9.73 0.08 -7.87
N HIS A 625 -10.81 -0.68 -7.78
CA HIS A 625 -11.06 -1.87 -8.58
C HIS A 625 -12.02 -1.56 -9.73
N PRO A 626 -11.87 -2.21 -10.87
CA PRO A 626 -12.93 -2.25 -11.87
C PRO A 626 -14.20 -2.85 -11.26
N GLY A 627 -15.36 -2.38 -11.71
CA GLY A 627 -16.63 -3.04 -11.40
C GLY A 627 -16.78 -4.39 -12.10
N SER A 628 -17.88 -5.08 -11.85
CA SER A 628 -18.18 -6.39 -12.46
C SER A 628 -18.24 -6.35 -13.99
N SER A 629 -18.53 -5.20 -14.57
CA SER A 629 -18.46 -4.97 -16.02
C SER A 629 -17.04 -4.84 -16.59
N GLY A 630 -16.01 -4.89 -15.74
CA GLY A 630 -14.62 -4.63 -16.09
C GLY A 630 -14.27 -3.12 -16.21
N LYS A 631 -15.22 -2.23 -16.00
CA LYS A 631 -15.03 -0.78 -16.08
C LYS A 631 -14.74 -0.17 -14.72
N ARG A 632 -13.98 0.93 -14.70
CA ARG A 632 -13.85 1.78 -13.51
C ARG A 632 -14.89 2.89 -13.51
N TRP A 633 -15.19 3.41 -12.33
CA TRP A 633 -16.22 4.43 -12.13
C TRP A 633 -15.68 5.59 -11.31
N TYR A 634 -16.02 6.82 -11.70
CA TYR A 634 -15.90 7.95 -10.79
C TYR A 634 -17.12 8.02 -9.89
N ILE A 635 -16.88 8.04 -8.58
CA ILE A 635 -17.90 8.21 -7.55
C ILE A 635 -17.72 9.59 -6.94
N LYS A 636 -18.72 10.48 -7.11
CA LYS A 636 -18.72 11.84 -6.58
C LYS A 636 -19.68 11.91 -5.42
N THR A 637 -19.20 12.16 -4.21
CA THR A 637 -19.98 12.23 -2.97
C THR A 637 -20.12 13.66 -2.47
N ALA A 638 -21.06 13.93 -1.59
CA ALA A 638 -21.10 15.14 -0.79
C ALA A 638 -20.06 15.06 0.34
N ILE A 639 -19.43 16.19 0.68
CA ILE A 639 -18.55 16.32 1.84
C ILE A 639 -18.73 17.69 2.49
N GLY A 640 -18.82 17.73 3.83
CA GLY A 640 -19.17 18.93 4.61
C GLY A 640 -18.05 19.96 4.77
N VAL A 641 -16.92 19.80 4.10
CA VAL A 641 -15.76 20.71 4.19
C VAL A 641 -15.81 21.81 3.15
N VAL A 642 -15.19 22.94 3.47
CA VAL A 642 -14.99 24.05 2.50
C VAL A 642 -13.65 23.85 1.81
N LEU A 643 -13.70 23.56 0.51
CA LEU A 643 -12.51 23.46 -0.33
C LEU A 643 -12.46 24.68 -1.24
N THR A 644 -11.33 25.38 -1.22
CA THR A 644 -11.17 26.69 -1.89
C THR A 644 -12.16 27.73 -1.33
N SER A 645 -13.29 27.96 -1.96
CA SER A 645 -14.23 29.03 -1.58
C SER A 645 -15.61 28.55 -1.15
N THR A 646 -15.92 27.25 -1.31
CA THR A 646 -17.29 26.76 -1.10
C THR A 646 -17.33 25.44 -0.38
N LYS A 647 -18.39 25.21 0.41
CA LYS A 647 -18.73 23.91 0.97
C LYS A 647 -19.00 22.94 -0.18
N ARG A 648 -18.48 21.72 -0.07
CA ARG A 648 -18.56 20.69 -1.10
C ARG A 648 -19.75 19.75 -0.92
N ASP A 649 -20.86 20.26 -0.41
CA ASP A 649 -22.16 19.58 -0.47
C ASP A 649 -22.69 19.48 -1.91
N MET A 650 -23.76 18.77 -2.13
CA MET A 650 -24.41 18.66 -3.43
C MET A 650 -25.93 18.69 -3.26
N SER A 651 -26.60 19.58 -3.98
CA SER A 651 -28.05 19.67 -3.88
C SER A 651 -28.71 18.41 -4.46
N ARG A 652 -29.86 18.08 -3.90
CA ARG A 652 -30.72 16.99 -4.40
C ARG A 652 -30.97 17.12 -5.91
N ASP A 653 -31.40 18.30 -6.36
CA ASP A 653 -31.62 18.55 -7.77
C ASP A 653 -30.38 18.38 -8.65
N SER A 654 -29.20 18.78 -8.17
CA SER A 654 -27.95 18.53 -8.88
C SER A 654 -27.66 17.05 -9.03
N ALA A 655 -27.83 16.26 -7.98
CA ALA A 655 -27.57 14.82 -8.03
C ALA A 655 -28.55 14.09 -8.97
N LEU A 656 -29.86 14.44 -8.89
CA LEU A 656 -30.91 13.72 -9.62
C LEU A 656 -31.01 14.13 -11.10
N ASN A 657 -30.75 15.41 -11.43
CA ASN A 657 -30.93 15.87 -12.81
C ASN A 657 -29.66 15.77 -13.65
N THR A 658 -28.47 15.70 -13.05
CA THR A 658 -27.21 15.68 -13.79
C THR A 658 -27.13 14.57 -14.84
N PRO A 659 -27.52 13.30 -14.60
CA PRO A 659 -27.50 12.26 -15.62
C PRO A 659 -28.33 12.61 -16.87
N THR A 660 -29.54 13.11 -16.68
CA THR A 660 -30.42 13.53 -17.79
C THR A 660 -29.85 14.72 -18.57
N ILE A 661 -29.24 15.68 -17.86
CA ILE A 661 -28.60 16.85 -18.48
C ILE A 661 -27.37 16.43 -19.26
N ALA A 662 -26.52 15.60 -18.68
CA ALA A 662 -25.32 15.06 -19.32
C ALA A 662 -25.67 14.37 -20.65
N ALA A 663 -26.73 13.55 -20.66
CA ALA A 663 -27.18 12.87 -21.87
C ALA A 663 -27.69 13.82 -22.96
N LYS A 664 -28.28 14.96 -22.59
CA LYS A 664 -28.70 16.00 -23.54
C LYS A 664 -27.51 16.80 -24.07
N VAL A 665 -26.59 17.20 -23.20
CA VAL A 665 -25.38 17.96 -23.54
C VAL A 665 -24.42 17.13 -24.39
N ALA A 666 -24.34 15.82 -24.17
CA ALA A 666 -23.51 14.90 -24.96
C ALA A 666 -23.88 14.84 -26.46
N LYS A 667 -25.05 15.37 -26.84
CA LYS A 667 -25.43 15.52 -28.25
C LYS A 667 -24.82 16.75 -28.93
N LEU A 668 -24.26 17.67 -28.14
CA LEU A 668 -23.71 18.94 -28.60
C LEU A 668 -22.17 19.00 -28.46
N VAL A 669 -21.64 18.36 -27.45
CA VAL A 669 -20.20 18.36 -27.15
C VAL A 669 -19.72 16.99 -26.68
N PRO A 670 -18.44 16.66 -26.85
CA PRO A 670 -17.86 15.46 -26.26
C PRO A 670 -18.02 15.49 -24.73
N ALA A 671 -18.73 14.52 -24.17
CA ALA A 671 -19.09 14.50 -22.76
C ALA A 671 -18.77 13.16 -22.12
N VAL A 672 -18.27 13.19 -20.90
CA VAL A 672 -18.23 12.02 -20.05
C VAL A 672 -19.64 11.69 -19.58
N LYS A 673 -20.03 10.43 -19.67
CA LYS A 673 -21.37 10.01 -19.23
C LYS A 673 -21.49 10.04 -17.72
N GLU A 674 -22.43 10.82 -17.24
CA GLU A 674 -22.90 10.83 -15.85
C GLU A 674 -24.18 9.97 -15.82
N VAL A 675 -24.08 8.76 -15.23
CA VAL A 675 -25.03 7.69 -15.51
C VAL A 675 -26.17 7.66 -14.51
N ALA A 676 -25.85 7.76 -13.22
CA ALA A 676 -26.81 7.60 -12.15
C ALA A 676 -26.49 8.54 -10.98
N GLY A 677 -27.52 8.91 -10.22
CA GLY A 677 -27.37 9.76 -9.06
C GLY A 677 -28.38 9.45 -7.99
N CYS A 678 -28.01 9.70 -6.74
CA CYS A 678 -28.92 9.60 -5.60
C CYS A 678 -28.73 10.76 -4.64
N ALA A 679 -29.78 11.07 -3.86
CA ALA A 679 -29.75 12.12 -2.86
C ALA A 679 -30.77 11.86 -1.76
N HIS A 680 -30.44 12.29 -0.55
CA HIS A 680 -31.40 12.32 0.54
C HIS A 680 -32.52 13.34 0.27
N VAL A 681 -33.75 12.98 0.63
CA VAL A 681 -34.95 13.78 0.33
C VAL A 681 -34.94 15.18 0.94
N SER A 682 -34.26 15.40 2.06
CA SER A 682 -34.36 16.63 2.84
C SER A 682 -33.03 17.36 3.07
N THR A 683 -31.87 16.80 2.69
CA THR A 683 -30.58 17.41 2.99
C THR A 683 -29.64 17.50 1.77
N ARG A 684 -28.64 18.37 1.84
CA ARG A 684 -27.53 18.47 0.88
C ARG A 684 -26.30 17.68 1.31
N ASP A 685 -26.32 17.12 2.52
CA ASP A 685 -25.17 16.47 3.14
C ASP A 685 -24.97 15.04 2.62
N LEU A 686 -25.96 14.48 1.94
CA LEU A 686 -25.96 13.12 1.43
C LEU A 686 -26.45 13.08 -0.01
N SER A 687 -25.52 12.97 -0.92
CA SER A 687 -25.77 12.83 -2.37
C SER A 687 -24.56 12.16 -3.03
N THR A 688 -24.82 11.31 -4.02
CA THR A 688 -23.77 10.63 -4.77
C THR A 688 -24.11 10.55 -6.25
N LEU A 689 -23.09 10.69 -7.11
CA LEU A 689 -23.16 10.54 -8.57
C LEU A 689 -22.18 9.48 -9.05
N LEU A 690 -22.62 8.62 -9.96
CA LEU A 690 -21.80 7.67 -10.70
C LEU A 690 -21.53 8.20 -12.11
N ARG A 691 -20.27 8.18 -12.50
CA ARG A 691 -19.76 8.68 -13.77
C ARG A 691 -18.85 7.66 -14.41
N GLU A 692 -19.00 7.41 -15.73
CA GLU A 692 -18.09 6.52 -16.45
C GLU A 692 -16.65 7.05 -16.41
N HIS A 693 -15.70 6.15 -16.26
CA HIS A 693 -14.28 6.48 -16.39
C HIS A 693 -13.90 6.67 -17.86
N GLN A 694 -12.93 7.55 -18.09
CA GLN A 694 -12.29 7.73 -19.39
C GLN A 694 -10.81 7.36 -19.24
N GLU A 695 -10.41 6.31 -19.92
CA GLU A 695 -9.01 5.89 -19.95
C GLU A 695 -8.14 6.93 -20.63
N ASP A 696 -6.88 7.03 -20.23
CA ASP A 696 -5.90 8.00 -20.71
C ASP A 696 -6.33 9.48 -20.65
N ALA A 697 -7.34 9.80 -19.83
CA ALA A 697 -7.86 11.16 -19.72
C ALA A 697 -7.17 11.90 -18.57
N ILE A 698 -6.56 13.04 -18.87
CA ILE A 698 -5.89 13.89 -17.89
C ILE A 698 -6.64 15.22 -17.80
N THR A 699 -6.85 15.74 -16.60
CA THR A 699 -7.48 17.05 -16.44
C THR A 699 -6.58 18.18 -16.98
N ALA A 700 -7.14 19.19 -17.62
CA ALA A 700 -6.39 20.37 -18.02
C ALA A 700 -5.72 21.06 -16.82
N ALA A 701 -6.28 20.91 -15.61
CA ALA A 701 -5.67 21.41 -14.38
C ALA A 701 -4.35 20.70 -14.05
N ALA A 702 -4.27 19.40 -14.23
CA ALA A 702 -3.06 18.63 -14.02
C ALA A 702 -2.02 18.89 -15.12
N ILE A 703 -2.44 18.99 -16.38
CA ILE A 703 -1.54 19.35 -17.49
C ILE A 703 -0.86 20.70 -17.24
N ALA A 704 -1.59 21.68 -16.74
CA ALA A 704 -1.05 23.02 -16.48
C ALA A 704 0.12 23.05 -15.47
N GLU A 705 0.24 22.02 -14.63
CA GLU A 705 1.29 21.92 -13.61
C GLU A 705 2.29 20.75 -13.84
N SER A 706 2.03 19.89 -14.83
CA SER A 706 2.79 18.65 -15.02
C SER A 706 4.12 18.83 -15.76
N GLY A 707 4.32 19.96 -16.47
CA GLY A 707 5.46 20.13 -17.39
C GLY A 707 5.43 19.22 -18.62
N MET A 708 4.34 18.48 -18.86
CA MET A 708 4.17 17.62 -20.03
C MET A 708 4.13 18.45 -21.33
N PRO A 709 4.61 17.89 -22.44
CA PRO A 709 4.42 18.51 -23.77
C PRO A 709 2.94 18.77 -24.03
N PHE A 710 2.59 19.97 -24.46
CA PHE A 710 1.21 20.41 -24.63
C PHE A 710 1.03 21.29 -25.86
N ASP A 711 0.12 20.88 -26.75
CA ASP A 711 -0.25 21.69 -27.93
C ASP A 711 -1.41 22.61 -27.58
N PHE A 712 -1.06 23.83 -27.15
CA PHE A 712 -2.03 24.85 -26.79
C PHE A 712 -2.94 25.25 -27.97
N ALA A 713 -2.40 25.31 -29.19
CA ALA A 713 -3.16 25.76 -30.35
C ALA A 713 -4.31 24.81 -30.70
N SER A 714 -4.01 23.49 -30.73
CA SER A 714 -5.05 22.49 -30.97
C SER A 714 -6.05 22.43 -29.82
N TYR A 715 -5.59 22.52 -28.58
CA TYR A 715 -6.44 22.52 -27.39
C TYR A 715 -7.40 23.73 -27.38
N ALA A 716 -6.89 24.94 -27.61
CA ALA A 716 -7.70 26.17 -27.62
C ALA A 716 -8.75 26.16 -28.75
N ARG A 717 -8.37 25.67 -29.94
CA ARG A 717 -9.28 25.52 -31.08
C ARG A 717 -10.42 24.56 -30.73
N GLU A 718 -10.12 23.44 -30.15
CA GLU A 718 -11.11 22.44 -29.84
C GLU A 718 -12.03 22.88 -28.69
N LEU A 719 -11.47 23.46 -27.61
CA LEU A 719 -12.21 24.00 -26.49
C LEU A 719 -13.22 25.07 -26.93
N LEU A 720 -12.73 26.08 -27.65
CA LEU A 720 -13.57 27.19 -28.10
C LEU A 720 -14.58 26.77 -29.16
N GLY A 721 -14.18 25.84 -30.04
CA GLY A 721 -15.06 25.26 -31.07
C GLY A 721 -16.26 24.50 -30.51
N TYR A 722 -16.17 23.97 -29.28
CA TYR A 722 -17.32 23.39 -28.60
C TYR A 722 -18.08 24.37 -27.71
N VAL A 723 -17.36 25.14 -26.90
CA VAL A 723 -17.99 25.99 -25.87
C VAL A 723 -18.76 27.14 -26.47
N LEU A 724 -18.17 27.89 -27.43
CA LEU A 724 -18.79 29.09 -27.98
C LEU A 724 -20.05 28.80 -28.81
N PRO A 725 -20.05 27.85 -29.78
CA PRO A 725 -21.28 27.54 -30.51
C PRO A 725 -22.38 26.98 -29.59
N THR A 726 -22.03 26.21 -28.56
CA THR A 726 -23.01 25.70 -27.57
C THR A 726 -23.66 26.84 -26.79
N MET A 727 -22.91 27.88 -26.44
CA MET A 727 -23.44 29.09 -25.82
C MET A 727 -24.33 29.87 -26.80
N TRP A 728 -23.85 30.11 -28.00
CA TRP A 728 -24.49 31.01 -28.98
C TRP A 728 -25.80 30.44 -29.52
N HIS A 729 -25.78 29.15 -29.93
CA HIS A 729 -26.93 28.56 -30.61
C HIS A 729 -27.86 27.81 -29.66
N HIS A 730 -27.33 27.27 -28.58
CA HIS A 730 -28.10 26.43 -27.68
C HIS A 730 -28.38 27.06 -26.31
N GLY A 731 -27.84 28.26 -26.03
CA GLY A 731 -28.03 28.92 -24.73
C GLY A 731 -27.53 28.12 -23.53
N ILE A 732 -26.45 27.34 -23.71
CA ILE A 732 -25.89 26.50 -22.66
C ILE A 732 -24.45 26.94 -22.40
N ALA A 733 -24.20 27.50 -21.22
CA ALA A 733 -22.86 27.81 -20.73
C ALA A 733 -22.34 26.65 -19.91
N ILE A 734 -21.47 25.85 -20.52
CA ILE A 734 -20.78 24.72 -19.86
C ILE A 734 -19.78 25.29 -18.86
N GLU A 735 -19.66 24.70 -17.68
CA GLU A 735 -18.62 25.07 -16.71
C GLU A 735 -17.27 24.44 -17.10
N ALA A 736 -16.76 24.84 -18.27
CA ALA A 736 -15.58 24.31 -18.92
C ALA A 736 -14.27 24.85 -18.33
N HIS A 737 -14.14 24.91 -16.99
CA HIS A 737 -12.87 25.25 -16.36
C HIS A 737 -11.92 24.03 -16.38
N ARG A 738 -10.63 24.21 -16.09
CA ARG A 738 -9.56 23.19 -16.22
C ARG A 738 -9.87 21.86 -15.54
N GLN A 739 -10.51 21.85 -14.38
CA GLN A 739 -10.82 20.62 -13.65
C GLN A 739 -11.95 19.82 -14.34
N ASN A 740 -12.83 20.48 -15.09
CA ASN A 740 -13.96 19.86 -15.79
C ASN A 740 -13.67 19.55 -17.27
N THR A 741 -12.51 19.95 -17.77
CA THR A 741 -12.05 19.64 -19.13
C THR A 741 -10.99 18.55 -19.05
N LEU A 742 -11.25 17.44 -19.73
CA LEU A 742 -10.35 16.30 -19.85
C LEU A 742 -9.67 16.33 -21.21
N ILE A 743 -8.38 16.04 -21.25
CA ILE A 743 -7.59 15.85 -22.44
C ILE A 743 -7.41 14.35 -22.61
N THR A 744 -7.85 13.83 -23.74
CA THR A 744 -7.80 12.41 -24.08
C THR A 744 -7.05 12.23 -25.40
N PRO A 745 -6.61 11.01 -25.76
CA PRO A 745 -6.00 10.75 -27.08
C PRO A 745 -6.89 11.14 -28.28
N ASP A 746 -8.23 11.11 -28.09
CA ASP A 746 -9.22 11.40 -29.11
C ASP A 746 -9.68 12.87 -29.11
N GLY A 747 -9.04 13.76 -28.34
CA GLY A 747 -9.43 15.15 -28.17
C GLY A 747 -9.96 15.46 -26.76
N ILE A 748 -10.66 16.61 -26.61
CA ILE A 748 -11.16 17.01 -25.29
C ILE A 748 -12.54 16.40 -24.97
N LYS A 749 -12.81 16.20 -23.67
CA LYS A 749 -14.13 15.85 -23.16
C LYS A 749 -14.49 16.69 -21.94
N PHE A 750 -15.78 16.96 -21.79
CA PHE A 750 -16.29 17.71 -20.65
C PHE A 750 -16.96 16.79 -19.63
N ARG A 751 -16.89 17.16 -18.35
CA ARG A 751 -17.56 16.48 -17.25
C ARG A 751 -18.17 17.46 -16.26
N ASP A 752 -19.00 16.98 -15.34
CA ASP A 752 -19.60 17.75 -14.23
C ASP A 752 -20.58 18.82 -14.69
N PHE A 753 -21.70 18.37 -15.27
CA PHE A 753 -22.70 19.26 -15.84
C PHE A 753 -23.66 19.87 -14.80
N SER A 754 -23.51 19.54 -13.51
CA SER A 754 -24.28 20.16 -12.44
C SER A 754 -24.05 21.66 -12.29
N GLY A 755 -22.91 22.17 -12.78
CA GLY A 755 -22.50 23.57 -12.67
C GLY A 755 -22.82 24.43 -13.89
N LEU A 756 -23.40 23.89 -14.95
CA LEU A 756 -23.75 24.65 -16.14
C LEU A 756 -24.84 25.69 -15.89
N ARG A 757 -24.94 26.70 -16.77
CA ARG A 757 -25.98 27.70 -16.72
C ARG A 757 -26.74 27.78 -18.05
N ILE A 758 -28.06 27.91 -17.97
CA ILE A 758 -28.95 27.98 -19.12
C ILE A 758 -29.50 29.38 -19.29
N TYR A 759 -29.46 29.86 -20.52
CA TYR A 759 -30.19 31.06 -20.96
C TYR A 759 -31.61 30.65 -21.37
N SER A 760 -32.60 30.97 -20.51
CA SER A 760 -33.97 30.46 -20.62
C SER A 760 -34.69 30.89 -21.91
N LYS A 761 -34.21 31.97 -22.56
CA LYS A 761 -34.76 32.45 -23.85
C LYS A 761 -34.30 31.60 -25.04
N ARG A 762 -33.26 30.77 -24.90
CA ARG A 762 -32.77 29.91 -26.00
C ARG A 762 -32.92 28.43 -25.72
N CYS A 763 -33.06 28.02 -24.48
CA CYS A 763 -33.06 26.61 -24.09
C CYS A 763 -33.94 26.33 -22.90
N ASP A 764 -34.56 25.13 -22.90
CA ASP A 764 -35.17 24.52 -21.74
C ASP A 764 -34.68 23.08 -21.60
N LEU A 765 -33.84 22.81 -20.61
CA LEU A 765 -33.34 21.46 -20.29
C LEU A 765 -34.09 20.78 -19.13
N GLY A 766 -35.21 21.35 -18.63
CA GLY A 766 -35.96 20.79 -17.52
C GLY A 766 -35.67 21.43 -16.14
N ARG A 767 -36.12 20.88 -15.04
CA ARG A 767 -35.93 21.43 -13.68
C ARG A 767 -34.52 21.15 -13.16
N GLY A 768 -34.09 21.86 -12.14
CA GLY A 768 -32.87 21.56 -11.35
C GLY A 768 -31.57 22.13 -11.93
N ILE A 769 -31.63 23.03 -12.92
CA ILE A 769 -30.47 23.71 -13.48
C ILE A 769 -30.59 25.21 -13.19
N VAL A 770 -29.44 25.83 -12.94
CA VAL A 770 -29.42 27.31 -12.77
C VAL A 770 -29.78 27.99 -14.11
N ARG A 771 -30.91 28.65 -14.11
CA ARG A 771 -31.43 29.38 -15.29
C ARG A 771 -31.33 30.83 -15.06
N THR A 772 -31.21 31.57 -16.13
CA THR A 772 -31.30 33.02 -16.15
C THR A 772 -31.95 33.51 -17.46
N ASP A 773 -32.73 34.55 -17.37
CA ASP A 773 -33.23 35.31 -18.51
C ASP A 773 -32.38 36.57 -18.78
N ASP A 774 -31.39 36.83 -17.91
CA ASP A 774 -30.40 37.86 -18.08
C ASP A 774 -29.20 37.34 -18.89
N HIS A 775 -29.04 37.87 -20.10
CA HIS A 775 -27.96 37.52 -21.01
C HIS A 775 -26.56 37.78 -20.41
N THR A 776 -26.40 38.84 -19.64
CA THR A 776 -25.14 39.24 -19.03
C THR A 776 -24.67 38.20 -18.01
N THR A 777 -25.59 37.77 -17.13
CA THR A 777 -25.32 36.71 -16.14
C THR A 777 -24.99 35.38 -16.82
N PHE A 778 -25.67 35.03 -17.91
CA PHE A 778 -25.41 33.85 -18.70
C PHE A 778 -24.02 33.88 -19.34
N SER A 779 -23.74 34.95 -20.11
CA SER A 779 -22.49 35.12 -20.87
C SER A 779 -21.27 35.17 -19.95
N ASN A 780 -21.34 35.86 -18.82
CA ASN A 780 -20.26 35.94 -17.84
C ASN A 780 -19.85 34.56 -17.32
N LYS A 781 -20.81 33.65 -17.10
CA LYS A 781 -20.50 32.29 -16.62
C LYS A 781 -19.68 31.53 -17.65
N GLY A 782 -20.09 31.54 -18.91
CA GLY A 782 -19.42 30.79 -19.96
C GLY A 782 -18.05 31.36 -20.33
N ILE A 783 -17.98 32.68 -20.50
CA ILE A 783 -16.74 33.43 -20.80
C ILE A 783 -15.72 33.19 -19.67
N TYR A 784 -16.14 33.37 -18.39
CA TYR A 784 -15.26 33.11 -17.27
C TYR A 784 -14.72 31.70 -17.31
N ALA A 785 -15.59 30.69 -17.47
CA ALA A 785 -15.19 29.29 -17.40
C ALA A 785 -14.21 28.88 -18.49
N ALA A 786 -14.46 29.29 -19.75
CA ALA A 786 -13.64 28.92 -20.89
C ALA A 786 -12.31 29.71 -20.96
N PHE A 787 -12.34 31.01 -20.74
CA PHE A 787 -11.17 31.86 -20.94
C PHE A 787 -10.34 32.00 -19.65
N LEU A 788 -10.93 32.53 -18.58
CA LEU A 788 -10.20 32.85 -17.35
C LEU A 788 -10.02 31.59 -16.46
N GLY A 789 -11.03 30.75 -16.38
CA GLY A 789 -11.00 29.49 -15.61
C GLY A 789 -10.29 28.35 -16.31
N ASN A 790 -10.09 28.45 -17.64
CA ASN A 790 -9.45 27.43 -18.45
C ASN A 790 -8.19 27.91 -19.13
N LEU A 791 -8.31 28.67 -20.25
CA LEU A 791 -7.15 29.03 -21.08
C LEU A 791 -6.09 29.86 -20.35
N ALA A 792 -6.51 30.79 -19.49
CA ALA A 792 -5.57 31.66 -18.77
C ALA A 792 -4.61 30.84 -17.91
N GLY A 793 -3.30 30.86 -18.25
CA GLY A 793 -2.23 30.13 -17.55
C GLY A 793 -2.09 28.65 -17.95
N MET A 794 -2.65 28.25 -19.10
CA MET A 794 -2.23 27.00 -19.76
C MET A 794 -0.84 27.19 -20.37
N PRO A 795 -0.02 26.10 -20.42
CA PRO A 795 1.27 26.17 -21.10
C PRO A 795 1.11 26.58 -22.57
N GLY A 796 1.96 27.50 -23.04
CA GLY A 796 1.92 27.99 -24.42
C GLY A 796 0.78 28.98 -24.74
N LEU A 797 0.13 29.52 -23.70
CA LEU A 797 -0.93 30.54 -23.89
C LEU A 797 -0.49 31.69 -24.81
N ASP A 798 -1.28 31.91 -25.87
CA ASP A 798 -1.15 33.01 -26.82
C ASP A 798 -2.53 33.67 -27.05
N TRP A 799 -2.73 34.85 -26.49
CA TRP A 799 -4.00 35.58 -26.61
C TRP A 799 -4.26 36.10 -28.03
N GLN A 800 -3.23 36.30 -28.85
CA GLN A 800 -3.41 36.70 -30.27
C GLN A 800 -3.96 35.53 -31.07
N LEU A 801 -3.41 34.32 -30.84
CA LEU A 801 -3.97 33.12 -31.42
C LEU A 801 -5.41 32.86 -30.94
N VAL A 802 -5.69 33.00 -29.65
CA VAL A 802 -7.04 32.86 -29.10
C VAL A 802 -8.00 33.86 -29.75
N ARG A 803 -7.57 35.12 -29.96
CA ARG A 803 -8.35 36.12 -30.65
C ARG A 803 -8.64 35.72 -32.11
N SER A 804 -7.65 35.26 -32.85
CA SER A 804 -7.85 34.80 -34.24
C SER A 804 -8.85 33.61 -34.30
N LEU A 805 -8.75 32.67 -33.39
CA LEU A 805 -9.71 31.53 -33.30
C LEU A 805 -11.13 32.01 -33.02
N VAL A 806 -11.28 32.99 -32.16
CA VAL A 806 -12.59 33.61 -31.85
C VAL A 806 -13.17 34.32 -33.08
N ASP A 807 -12.35 35.07 -33.82
CA ASP A 807 -12.79 35.76 -35.03
C ASP A 807 -13.21 34.76 -36.13
N ASP A 808 -12.47 33.67 -36.32
CA ASP A 808 -12.82 32.59 -37.24
C ASP A 808 -14.16 31.94 -36.83
N LEU A 809 -14.38 31.65 -35.54
CA LEU A 809 -15.63 31.11 -35.05
C LEU A 809 -16.81 32.07 -35.21
N ILE A 810 -16.62 33.38 -34.98
CA ILE A 810 -17.64 34.37 -35.22
C ILE A 810 -18.02 34.41 -36.71
N ALA A 811 -17.04 34.38 -37.61
CA ALA A 811 -17.29 34.35 -39.05
C ALA A 811 -18.03 33.06 -39.49
N ALA A 812 -17.66 31.93 -38.94
CA ALA A 812 -18.25 30.63 -39.28
C ALA A 812 -19.68 30.44 -38.76
N HIS A 813 -19.93 30.86 -37.52
CA HIS A 813 -21.17 30.57 -36.80
C HIS A 813 -22.17 31.74 -36.79
N GLN A 814 -21.75 32.97 -37.12
CA GLN A 814 -22.59 34.17 -37.16
C GLN A 814 -23.46 34.34 -35.88
N PRO A 815 -22.86 34.35 -34.66
CA PRO A 815 -23.62 34.39 -33.43
C PRO A 815 -24.43 35.69 -33.29
N PRO A 816 -25.43 35.71 -32.41
CA PRO A 816 -26.19 36.92 -32.12
C PRO A 816 -25.29 38.08 -31.72
N PRO A 817 -25.61 39.32 -32.14
CA PRO A 817 -24.79 40.51 -31.85
C PRO A 817 -24.55 40.74 -30.35
N GLU A 818 -25.48 40.37 -29.52
CA GLU A 818 -25.36 40.43 -28.05
C GLU A 818 -24.27 39.54 -27.48
N ASP A 819 -24.06 38.34 -28.07
CA ASP A 819 -23.00 37.39 -27.68
C ASP A 819 -21.61 37.93 -28.13
N ILE A 820 -21.52 38.46 -29.33
CA ILE A 820 -20.30 39.15 -29.81
C ILE A 820 -19.95 40.33 -28.90
N ALA A 821 -20.93 41.16 -28.56
CA ALA A 821 -20.74 42.30 -27.69
C ALA A 821 -20.27 41.92 -26.29
N ALA A 822 -20.81 40.82 -25.73
CA ALA A 822 -20.39 40.28 -24.43
C ALA A 822 -18.96 39.73 -24.48
N LEU A 823 -18.63 38.98 -25.54
CA LEU A 823 -17.30 38.33 -25.68
C LEU A 823 -16.19 39.36 -25.95
N LEU A 824 -16.47 40.39 -26.73
CA LEU A 824 -15.50 41.43 -27.09
C LEU A 824 -15.65 42.74 -26.23
N ALA A 825 -16.40 42.64 -25.13
CA ALA A 825 -16.48 43.74 -24.16
C ALA A 825 -15.09 44.10 -23.62
N PRO A 826 -14.79 45.41 -23.37
CA PRO A 826 -13.48 45.82 -22.86
C PRO A 826 -13.09 45.18 -21.51
N ARG A 827 -14.07 44.74 -20.74
CA ARG A 827 -13.89 44.10 -19.44
C ARG A 827 -14.76 42.86 -19.35
N TRP A 828 -14.19 41.81 -18.73
CA TRP A 828 -14.90 40.60 -18.39
C TRP A 828 -15.15 40.52 -16.90
N LYS A 829 -16.05 39.64 -16.49
CA LYS A 829 -16.32 39.30 -15.09
C LYS A 829 -15.50 38.07 -14.66
N GLN A 830 -14.66 38.25 -13.65
CA GLN A 830 -13.93 37.20 -12.99
C GLN A 830 -14.53 36.88 -11.63
N LYS A 831 -14.55 35.61 -11.23
CA LYS A 831 -15.01 35.20 -9.90
C LYS A 831 -14.15 35.84 -8.81
N ALA A 832 -14.80 36.39 -7.81
CA ALA A 832 -14.19 37.04 -6.65
C ALA A 832 -14.00 36.01 -5.52
N PHE A 833 -12.98 35.18 -5.64
CA PHE A 833 -12.75 34.05 -4.72
C PHE A 833 -12.45 34.46 -3.29
N ILE A 834 -11.75 35.59 -3.10
CA ILE A 834 -11.47 36.14 -1.77
C ILE A 834 -12.77 36.57 -1.11
N ALA A 835 -13.57 37.41 -1.85
CA ALA A 835 -14.86 37.85 -1.34
C ALA A 835 -15.85 36.71 -1.10
N MET A 836 -15.81 35.67 -1.93
CA MET A 836 -16.61 34.45 -1.74
C MET A 836 -16.18 33.68 -0.50
N SER A 837 -14.89 33.56 -0.21
CA SER A 837 -14.37 32.86 1.00
C SER A 837 -14.76 33.60 2.28
N LEU A 838 -14.91 34.91 2.23
CA LEU A 838 -15.37 35.72 3.36
C LEU A 838 -16.86 35.58 3.67
N ALA A 839 -17.66 35.20 2.64
CA ALA A 839 -19.11 35.04 2.74
C ALA A 839 -19.58 33.83 1.91
N PRO A 840 -19.24 32.59 2.32
CA PRO A 840 -19.41 31.39 1.50
C PRO A 840 -20.85 30.99 1.19
N HIS A 841 -21.83 31.61 1.84
CA HIS A 841 -23.27 31.33 1.66
C HIS A 841 -23.97 32.32 0.72
N GLN A 842 -23.26 33.33 0.20
CA GLN A 842 -23.88 34.38 -0.61
C GLN A 842 -23.84 34.13 -2.12
N GLY A 843 -23.43 32.92 -2.56
CA GLY A 843 -23.36 32.58 -3.97
C GLY A 843 -22.13 33.18 -4.70
N ASP A 844 -22.13 33.07 -6.04
CA ASP A 844 -21.04 33.57 -6.88
C ASP A 844 -20.95 35.10 -6.83
N LYS A 845 -19.77 35.64 -6.54
CA LYS A 845 -19.42 37.07 -6.63
C LYS A 845 -18.43 37.27 -7.77
N TYR A 846 -18.52 38.44 -8.42
CA TYR A 846 -17.69 38.77 -9.56
C TYR A 846 -17.13 40.20 -9.43
N PHE A 847 -15.99 40.45 -10.09
CA PHE A 847 -15.38 41.74 -10.26
C PHE A 847 -14.91 41.89 -11.71
N ASP A 848 -14.61 43.13 -12.14
CA ASP A 848 -14.23 43.42 -13.51
C ASP A 848 -12.72 43.30 -13.76
N VAL A 849 -12.35 42.54 -14.79
CA VAL A 849 -10.98 42.42 -15.28
C VAL A 849 -10.87 42.87 -16.72
N ALA A 850 -9.70 43.29 -17.17
CA ALA A 850 -9.50 43.67 -18.55
C ALA A 850 -9.61 42.43 -19.47
N ASN A 851 -10.30 42.60 -20.59
CA ASN A 851 -10.44 41.53 -21.58
C ASN A 851 -9.14 41.36 -22.38
N PRO A 852 -8.46 40.21 -22.34
CA PRO A 852 -7.21 40.02 -23.04
C PRO A 852 -7.37 39.91 -24.57
N LEU A 853 -8.59 39.70 -25.10
CA LEU A 853 -8.85 39.63 -26.54
C LEU A 853 -8.90 40.96 -27.23
N VAL A 854 -9.06 42.06 -26.48
CA VAL A 854 -9.19 43.42 -27.03
C VAL A 854 -8.06 44.34 -26.60
N ARG A 855 -7.02 43.81 -26.00
CA ARG A 855 -5.79 44.53 -25.63
C ARG A 855 -4.88 44.75 -26.81
#